data_d348f61b62e9891054850f5ad4a6d326
#
_entry.id   d348f61b62e9891054850f5ad4a6d326
#
_cell.length_a   1.000
_cell.length_b   1.000
_cell.length_c   1.000
_cell.angle_alpha   90.00
_cell.angle_beta   90.00
_cell.angle_gamma   90.00
#
_symmetry.space_group_name_H-M   'P 1'
#
loop_
_entity.id
_entity.type
_entity.pdbx_description
1 polymer ?
#
loop_
_entity_poly.entity_id
_entity_poly.type
_entity_poly.pdbx_seq_one_letter_code
_entity_poly.pdbx_strand_id
1 'polypeptide(L)'
;VSATAAIAARTHRLRTRLDSGGGRTQFAVVAAQMLAGAGNLLVSLVAARLLDPGGYADVVTFLALYLAVHVPAVAMTASGAVDPHQSESSRRIAIPFGAVAALALAGTSPVVAAATGLPVAMVLVLAAALPGAAGLGIARGRAYARHDVRAITGSLLAEPIARAGVGVLLMLQFGSVGAALAAVLGGYAAWWICSGRGLATAGRSGLGAVAPRDPAQQRMGRVVGASFIGLAILQVTDLVIANARLDELDAARFGALSTIGGAAVFATATVPFVLLPESARGNHDARRIAVSLATAIGIGIAIGGWLFADAFLELAAGSELAAAAPWLGHYLLAMMAIGVARVLVATKCTDGDARYALAVVVIGVLAQPLAQLAMGTTVAGVAITTLSITLALALALTFAPAPELVAQAPTTTVVGRLVGTEHHATHRTFGIRTELIALVGLCTVAAALRLASTRGLWVDEAISVRQAQMPFGDMMADLRSSDVHPPLHHAILWVTVRILGTSELAVRLPSIVAGVALVPALLWTGRVVYDRRTGWLAATMATIAPFVVWYSQEARMYTLFMLFATVAVGAQVQAVRRGHRADWLLYAVTTAALLWTQYFALLPLMVQQTAFAVVAVGRRRRDRLAGQGFVRDWVASTGLVVALSLPLLPILHDQFVAYTSRSSGLVPGQAGAASSVVGGAISVYAIGANLIWGVWGYHADSTMVQLTALWPLLMLLVLVLLGRGRSHRTMLLAALVVAPLAALFVVGAQKRDLFELRYFSGAVPIALLLAARLVTVLARSRRVLVAASVVASMTLAAGLVDQQLNGANPRLYDFEGALTHVKRVDGGEDAVLLYEPAYLGDVIDYYAAELDSRPLGSSIPDDASTVWVLATENVLDEQATSGRVGAVLADLEETRGDAAVTRRPNIRVWELP
;
A
#
# COMPACT_ATOMS: atom_id res chain seq x y z
N VAL A 1 -30.27 13.05 -35.56
CA VAL A 1 -30.29 12.03 -36.67
C VAL A 1 -28.94 11.34 -36.82
N SER A 2 -27.80 11.97 -36.44
CA SER A 2 -26.46 11.36 -36.59
C SER A 2 -26.10 10.29 -35.53
N ALA A 3 -26.58 10.41 -34.31
CA ALA A 3 -26.25 9.47 -33.21
C ALA A 3 -27.01 8.13 -33.36
N THR A 4 -28.28 8.17 -33.74
CA THR A 4 -29.09 6.97 -33.98
C THR A 4 -28.63 6.19 -35.24
N ALA A 5 -28.19 6.87 -36.27
CA ALA A 5 -27.61 6.22 -37.46
C ALA A 5 -26.24 5.58 -37.17
N ALA A 6 -25.44 6.22 -36.31
CA ALA A 6 -24.15 5.65 -35.86
C ALA A 6 -24.34 4.43 -34.95
N ILE A 7 -25.36 4.44 -34.09
CA ILE A 7 -25.74 3.29 -33.25
C ILE A 7 -26.28 2.15 -34.12
N ALA A 8 -27.18 2.45 -35.09
CA ALA A 8 -27.72 1.45 -36.01
C ALA A 8 -26.63 0.83 -36.92
N ALA A 9 -25.70 1.64 -37.42
CA ALA A 9 -24.55 1.14 -38.19
C ALA A 9 -23.56 0.32 -37.33
N ARG A 10 -23.47 0.63 -36.05
CA ARG A 10 -22.64 -0.13 -35.09
C ARG A 10 -23.30 -1.46 -34.70
N THR A 11 -24.63 -1.48 -34.50
CA THR A 11 -25.41 -2.69 -34.22
C THR A 11 -25.48 -3.60 -35.45
N HIS A 12 -25.59 -3.05 -36.67
CA HIS A 12 -25.54 -3.84 -37.91
C HIS A 12 -24.16 -4.47 -38.12
N ARG A 13 -23.06 -3.75 -37.87
CA ARG A 13 -21.68 -4.29 -37.91
C ARG A 13 -21.43 -5.34 -36.82
N LEU A 14 -22.00 -5.21 -35.65
CA LEU A 14 -21.96 -6.23 -34.60
C LEU A 14 -22.76 -7.49 -35.02
N ARG A 15 -23.96 -7.35 -35.59
CA ARG A 15 -24.75 -8.48 -36.11
C ARG A 15 -24.05 -9.24 -37.25
N THR A 16 -23.49 -8.56 -38.21
CA THR A 16 -22.77 -9.21 -39.34
C THR A 16 -21.46 -9.90 -38.85
N ARG A 17 -20.83 -9.43 -37.78
CA ARG A 17 -19.68 -10.10 -37.17
C ARG A 17 -20.07 -11.28 -36.29
N LEU A 18 -21.21 -11.24 -35.58
CA LEU A 18 -21.76 -12.37 -34.83
C LEU A 18 -22.25 -13.50 -35.74
N ASP A 19 -22.70 -13.17 -36.96
CA ASP A 19 -23.13 -14.15 -37.97
C ASP A 19 -21.95 -14.80 -38.72
N SER A 20 -20.73 -14.27 -38.63
CA SER A 20 -19.52 -14.96 -39.10
C SER A 20 -19.24 -16.18 -38.18
N GLY A 21 -18.89 -17.33 -38.77
CA GLY A 21 -18.72 -18.61 -38.02
C GLY A 21 -17.77 -18.53 -36.83
N GLY A 22 -16.87 -17.52 -36.75
CA GLY A 22 -16.00 -17.23 -35.62
C GLY A 22 -16.72 -16.61 -34.40
N GLY A 23 -17.74 -15.74 -34.65
CA GLY A 23 -18.48 -15.07 -33.58
C GLY A 23 -19.40 -16.02 -32.79
N ARG A 24 -20.06 -16.98 -33.47
CA ARG A 24 -20.90 -18.01 -32.83
C ARG A 24 -20.07 -18.93 -31.93
N THR A 25 -18.86 -19.25 -32.32
CA THR A 25 -17.89 -20.08 -31.59
C THR A 25 -17.47 -19.42 -30.29
N GLN A 26 -17.15 -18.12 -30.35
CA GLN A 26 -16.74 -17.34 -29.18
C GLN A 26 -17.89 -17.17 -28.19
N PHE A 27 -19.10 -16.92 -28.66
CA PHE A 27 -20.30 -16.81 -27.85
C PHE A 27 -20.61 -18.13 -27.11
N ALA A 28 -20.47 -19.28 -27.75
CA ALA A 28 -20.71 -20.58 -27.12
C ALA A 28 -19.75 -20.86 -25.98
N VAL A 29 -18.46 -20.50 -26.12
CA VAL A 29 -17.47 -20.65 -25.05
C VAL A 29 -17.76 -19.72 -23.87
N VAL A 30 -18.08 -18.45 -24.10
CA VAL A 30 -18.45 -17.48 -23.07
C VAL A 30 -19.73 -17.92 -22.34
N ALA A 31 -20.76 -18.36 -23.08
CA ALA A 31 -22.01 -18.86 -22.50
C ALA A 31 -21.76 -20.11 -21.62
N ALA A 32 -20.95 -21.06 -22.09
CA ALA A 32 -20.57 -22.24 -21.30
C ALA A 32 -19.82 -21.85 -20.00
N GLN A 33 -18.96 -20.83 -20.07
CA GLN A 33 -18.25 -20.32 -18.90
C GLN A 33 -19.19 -19.66 -17.89
N MET A 34 -20.17 -18.86 -18.38
CA MET A 34 -21.19 -18.27 -17.51
C MET A 34 -22.06 -19.32 -16.82
N LEU A 35 -22.49 -20.34 -17.57
CA LEU A 35 -23.25 -21.48 -17.03
C LEU A 35 -22.40 -22.27 -16.01
N ALA A 36 -21.10 -22.45 -16.28
CA ALA A 36 -20.19 -23.09 -15.31
C ALA A 36 -20.05 -22.25 -14.03
N GLY A 37 -19.94 -20.94 -14.14
CA GLY A 37 -19.92 -20.03 -13.00
C GLY A 37 -21.20 -20.10 -12.17
N ALA A 38 -22.36 -20.03 -12.82
CA ALA A 38 -23.66 -20.16 -12.16
C ALA A 38 -23.85 -21.53 -11.48
N GLY A 39 -23.43 -22.61 -12.14
CA GLY A 39 -23.46 -23.95 -11.57
C GLY A 39 -22.56 -24.11 -10.33
N ASN A 40 -21.36 -23.52 -10.33
CA ASN A 40 -20.48 -23.53 -9.18
C ASN A 40 -21.07 -22.72 -8.01
N LEU A 41 -21.67 -21.54 -8.30
CA LEU A 41 -22.37 -20.74 -7.30
C LEU A 41 -23.53 -21.56 -6.68
N LEU A 42 -24.34 -22.20 -7.52
CA LEU A 42 -25.47 -23.02 -7.02
C LEU A 42 -24.98 -24.12 -6.07
N VAL A 43 -23.87 -24.81 -6.38
CA VAL A 43 -23.31 -25.83 -5.50
C VAL A 43 -22.84 -25.25 -4.18
N SER A 44 -22.23 -24.06 -4.18
CA SER A 44 -21.82 -23.38 -2.95
C SER A 44 -23.02 -22.94 -2.11
N LEU A 45 -24.13 -22.48 -2.72
CA LEU A 45 -25.38 -22.14 -2.04
C LEU A 45 -26.05 -23.39 -1.42
N VAL A 46 -26.02 -24.51 -2.11
CA VAL A 46 -26.52 -25.79 -1.60
C VAL A 46 -25.67 -26.24 -0.41
N ALA A 47 -24.34 -26.10 -0.49
CA ALA A 47 -23.43 -26.40 0.62
C ALA A 47 -23.71 -25.52 1.85
N ALA A 48 -23.95 -24.22 1.67
CA ALA A 48 -24.29 -23.30 2.75
C ALA A 48 -25.60 -23.66 3.49
N ARG A 49 -26.50 -24.40 2.85
CA ARG A 49 -27.78 -24.84 3.44
C ARG A 49 -27.80 -26.26 3.99
N LEU A 50 -26.88 -27.11 3.49
CA LEU A 50 -26.80 -28.52 3.88
C LEU A 50 -25.80 -28.78 5.00
N LEU A 51 -24.78 -27.92 5.14
CA LEU A 51 -23.70 -28.07 6.11
C LEU A 51 -23.87 -27.06 7.25
N ASP A 52 -23.34 -27.40 8.41
CA ASP A 52 -23.16 -26.47 9.53
C ASP A 52 -22.16 -25.35 9.15
N PRO A 53 -22.12 -24.26 9.89
CA PRO A 53 -21.22 -23.13 9.58
C PRO A 53 -19.74 -23.53 9.44
N GLY A 54 -19.26 -24.43 10.30
CA GLY A 54 -17.88 -24.96 10.25
C GLY A 54 -17.63 -25.78 8.99
N GLY A 55 -18.52 -26.71 8.65
CA GLY A 55 -18.43 -27.50 7.43
C GLY A 55 -18.55 -26.66 6.15
N TYR A 56 -19.33 -25.59 6.17
CA TYR A 56 -19.40 -24.65 5.05
C TYR A 56 -18.09 -23.86 4.90
N ALA A 57 -17.52 -23.37 5.99
CA ALA A 57 -16.22 -22.69 5.98
C ALA A 57 -15.11 -23.60 5.42
N ASP A 58 -15.10 -24.88 5.81
CA ASP A 58 -14.20 -25.90 5.26
C ASP A 58 -14.33 -26.03 3.74
N VAL A 59 -15.58 -26.11 3.22
CA VAL A 59 -15.83 -26.22 1.78
C VAL A 59 -15.34 -24.99 1.03
N VAL A 60 -15.61 -23.80 1.55
CA VAL A 60 -15.16 -22.55 0.90
C VAL A 60 -13.64 -22.45 0.90
N THR A 61 -12.98 -22.76 2.02
CA THR A 61 -11.51 -22.80 2.13
C THR A 61 -10.91 -23.85 1.20
N PHE A 62 -11.49 -25.06 1.15
CA PHE A 62 -11.07 -26.10 0.21
C PHE A 62 -11.19 -25.64 -1.24
N LEU A 63 -12.30 -25.01 -1.64
CA LEU A 63 -12.50 -24.54 -3.01
C LEU A 63 -11.52 -23.43 -3.38
N ALA A 64 -11.15 -22.57 -2.45
CA ALA A 64 -10.10 -21.58 -2.66
C ALA A 64 -8.73 -22.23 -2.92
N LEU A 65 -8.35 -23.21 -2.10
CA LEU A 65 -7.12 -23.97 -2.28
C LEU A 65 -7.16 -24.84 -3.55
N TYR A 66 -8.32 -25.40 -3.88
CA TYR A 66 -8.53 -26.12 -5.14
C TYR A 66 -8.33 -25.21 -6.36
N LEU A 67 -8.81 -23.95 -6.31
CA LEU A 67 -8.52 -22.96 -7.35
C LEU A 67 -7.02 -22.64 -7.40
N ALA A 68 -6.35 -22.50 -6.26
CA ALA A 68 -4.92 -22.26 -6.20
C ALA A 68 -4.12 -23.41 -6.83
N VAL A 69 -4.51 -24.66 -6.57
CA VAL A 69 -3.94 -25.87 -7.21
C VAL A 69 -4.16 -25.89 -8.73
N HIS A 70 -5.25 -25.29 -9.22
CA HIS A 70 -5.54 -25.17 -10.65
C HIS A 70 -4.83 -23.99 -11.34
N VAL A 71 -4.17 -23.12 -10.59
CA VAL A 71 -3.42 -21.97 -11.14
C VAL A 71 -2.36 -22.40 -12.18
N PRO A 72 -1.51 -23.40 -11.94
CA PRO A 72 -0.61 -23.91 -12.96
C PRO A 72 -1.33 -24.44 -14.21
N ALA A 73 -2.52 -25.03 -14.02
CA ALA A 73 -3.35 -25.48 -15.13
C ALA A 73 -3.85 -24.33 -16.00
N VAL A 74 -4.25 -23.19 -15.39
CA VAL A 74 -4.63 -21.97 -16.12
C VAL A 74 -3.43 -21.41 -16.89
N ALA A 75 -2.25 -21.40 -16.29
CA ALA A 75 -1.02 -20.97 -16.95
C ALA A 75 -0.64 -21.88 -18.13
N MET A 76 -0.80 -23.21 -17.98
CA MET A 76 -0.59 -24.18 -19.07
C MET A 76 -1.62 -24.00 -20.19
N THR A 77 -2.87 -23.68 -19.84
CA THR A 77 -3.93 -23.37 -20.82
C THR A 77 -3.55 -22.11 -21.61
N ALA A 78 -3.15 -21.04 -20.95
CA ALA A 78 -2.75 -19.79 -21.60
C ALA A 78 -1.52 -19.96 -22.50
N SER A 79 -0.50 -20.65 -22.01
CA SER A 79 0.73 -20.95 -22.75
C SER A 79 0.47 -21.86 -23.96
N GLY A 80 -0.34 -22.90 -23.77
CA GLY A 80 -0.72 -23.83 -24.84
C GLY A 80 -1.62 -23.25 -25.90
N ALA A 81 -2.42 -22.21 -25.56
CA ALA A 81 -3.22 -21.46 -26.53
C ALA A 81 -2.36 -20.59 -27.46
N VAL A 82 -1.19 -20.14 -26.98
CA VAL A 82 -0.21 -19.33 -27.76
C VAL A 82 0.72 -20.22 -28.58
N ASP A 83 1.21 -21.34 -27.98
CA ASP A 83 2.12 -22.29 -28.65
C ASP A 83 1.65 -23.72 -28.45
N PRO A 84 0.95 -24.32 -29.46
CA PRO A 84 0.46 -25.69 -29.38
C PRO A 84 1.54 -26.76 -29.21
N HIS A 85 2.77 -26.50 -29.69
CA HIS A 85 3.88 -27.43 -29.61
C HIS A 85 4.51 -27.49 -28.22
N GLN A 86 4.42 -26.42 -27.43
CA GLN A 86 4.83 -26.40 -26.04
C GLN A 86 4.02 -27.37 -25.18
N SER A 87 2.77 -27.67 -25.57
CA SER A 87 1.88 -28.55 -24.85
C SER A 87 2.35 -30.03 -24.83
N GLU A 88 3.09 -30.50 -25.84
CA GLU A 88 3.61 -31.87 -25.92
C GLU A 88 4.82 -32.08 -24.99
N SER A 89 5.77 -31.13 -25.00
CA SER A 89 6.93 -31.18 -24.08
C SER A 89 6.50 -30.96 -22.62
N SER A 90 5.52 -30.08 -22.38
CA SER A 90 4.95 -29.86 -21.04
C SER A 90 4.25 -31.07 -20.46
N ARG A 91 3.60 -31.91 -21.31
CA ARG A 91 2.92 -33.15 -20.87
C ARG A 91 3.86 -34.14 -20.21
N ARG A 92 5.06 -34.32 -20.80
CA ARG A 92 6.05 -35.29 -20.29
C ARG A 92 6.62 -34.88 -18.92
N ILE A 93 6.52 -33.59 -18.55
CA ILE A 93 7.06 -33.05 -17.31
C ILE A 93 5.96 -32.74 -16.31
N ALA A 94 4.88 -32.10 -16.74
CA ALA A 94 3.87 -31.53 -15.83
C ALA A 94 3.02 -32.59 -15.12
N ILE A 95 2.64 -33.70 -15.79
CA ILE A 95 1.87 -34.75 -15.13
C ILE A 95 2.70 -35.49 -14.07
N PRO A 96 3.94 -35.95 -14.35
CA PRO A 96 4.81 -36.50 -13.30
C PRO A 96 5.14 -35.50 -12.20
N PHE A 97 5.37 -34.22 -12.53
CA PHE A 97 5.57 -33.19 -11.52
C PHE A 97 4.34 -32.97 -10.64
N GLY A 98 3.13 -32.98 -11.23
CA GLY A 98 1.88 -32.96 -10.49
C GLY A 98 1.71 -34.13 -9.55
N ALA A 99 2.14 -35.32 -9.97
CA ALA A 99 2.13 -36.53 -9.13
C ALA A 99 3.13 -36.42 -7.95
N VAL A 100 4.35 -35.94 -8.21
CA VAL A 100 5.35 -35.69 -7.15
C VAL A 100 4.86 -34.61 -6.17
N ALA A 101 4.27 -33.54 -6.68
CA ALA A 101 3.68 -32.50 -5.84
C ALA A 101 2.49 -33.04 -5.01
N ALA A 102 1.68 -33.94 -5.57
CA ALA A 102 0.61 -34.61 -4.84
C ALA A 102 1.14 -35.46 -3.68
N LEU A 103 2.22 -36.22 -3.90
CA LEU A 103 2.87 -37.01 -2.85
C LEU A 103 3.48 -36.11 -1.77
N ALA A 104 4.11 -35.01 -2.16
CA ALA A 104 4.65 -34.02 -1.22
C ALA A 104 3.55 -33.38 -0.36
N LEU A 105 2.44 -32.93 -0.98
CA LEU A 105 1.30 -32.39 -0.27
C LEU A 105 0.62 -33.42 0.64
N ALA A 106 0.50 -34.68 0.18
CA ALA A 106 -0.03 -35.75 1.00
C ALA A 106 0.88 -36.04 2.21
N GLY A 107 2.22 -36.05 2.02
CA GLY A 107 3.17 -36.23 3.11
C GLY A 107 3.21 -35.10 4.13
N THR A 108 2.89 -33.89 3.70
CA THR A 108 2.80 -32.70 4.57
C THR A 108 1.38 -32.36 5.03
N SER A 109 0.40 -33.25 4.73
CA SER A 109 -1.02 -32.97 5.00
C SER A 109 -1.36 -32.62 6.45
N PRO A 110 -0.73 -33.17 7.52
CA PRO A 110 -1.02 -32.75 8.88
C PRO A 110 -0.60 -31.29 9.16
N VAL A 111 0.55 -30.86 8.59
CA VAL A 111 1.05 -29.50 8.74
C VAL A 111 0.17 -28.50 7.99
N VAL A 112 -0.24 -28.85 6.77
CA VAL A 112 -1.12 -28.02 5.96
C VAL A 112 -2.52 -27.94 6.60
N ALA A 113 -3.03 -29.04 7.13
CA ALA A 113 -4.30 -29.07 7.86
C ALA A 113 -4.27 -28.12 9.07
N ALA A 114 -3.21 -28.19 9.89
CA ALA A 114 -3.04 -27.32 11.04
C ALA A 114 -2.91 -25.81 10.64
N ALA A 115 -2.28 -25.54 9.50
CA ALA A 115 -2.09 -24.16 9.01
C ALA A 115 -3.34 -23.56 8.34
N THR A 116 -4.26 -24.39 7.83
CA THR A 116 -5.44 -23.95 7.08
C THR A 116 -6.76 -24.15 7.81
N GLY A 117 -6.74 -24.85 8.95
CA GLY A 117 -7.95 -25.28 9.68
C GLY A 117 -8.72 -26.42 9.02
N LEU A 118 -8.28 -26.93 7.86
CA LEU A 118 -9.00 -27.98 7.13
C LEU A 118 -8.79 -29.37 7.74
N PRO A 119 -9.79 -30.25 7.68
CA PRO A 119 -9.59 -31.70 7.96
C PRO A 119 -8.50 -32.28 7.09
N VAL A 120 -7.65 -33.13 7.67
CA VAL A 120 -6.56 -33.84 6.94
C VAL A 120 -7.08 -34.58 5.70
N ALA A 121 -8.28 -35.17 5.79
CA ALA A 121 -8.94 -35.86 4.68
C ALA A 121 -9.16 -34.95 3.47
N MET A 122 -9.53 -33.66 3.69
CA MET A 122 -9.70 -32.68 2.62
C MET A 122 -8.37 -32.29 1.99
N VAL A 123 -7.30 -32.19 2.77
CA VAL A 123 -5.95 -31.91 2.23
C VAL A 123 -5.45 -33.08 1.36
N LEU A 124 -5.75 -34.33 1.75
CA LEU A 124 -5.44 -35.49 0.93
C LEU A 124 -6.23 -35.53 -0.39
N VAL A 125 -7.50 -35.15 -0.33
CA VAL A 125 -8.36 -34.99 -1.53
C VAL A 125 -7.81 -33.85 -2.43
N LEU A 126 -7.33 -32.76 -1.84
CA LEU A 126 -6.67 -31.66 -2.57
C LEU A 126 -5.38 -32.13 -3.25
N ALA A 127 -4.58 -32.95 -2.58
CA ALA A 127 -3.37 -33.54 -3.17
C ALA A 127 -3.72 -34.38 -4.41
N ALA A 128 -4.79 -35.18 -4.36
CA ALA A 128 -5.25 -35.97 -5.50
C ALA A 128 -5.70 -35.09 -6.69
N ALA A 129 -6.04 -33.83 -6.51
CA ALA A 129 -6.40 -32.94 -7.62
C ALA A 129 -5.23 -32.54 -8.52
N LEU A 130 -3.99 -32.49 -8.00
CA LEU A 130 -2.81 -31.93 -8.70
C LEU A 130 -2.50 -32.56 -10.06
N PRO A 131 -2.45 -33.92 -10.21
CA PRO A 131 -2.21 -34.53 -11.52
C PRO A 131 -3.35 -34.27 -12.53
N GLY A 132 -4.60 -34.28 -12.05
CA GLY A 132 -5.79 -33.95 -12.83
C GLY A 132 -5.79 -32.52 -13.36
N ALA A 133 -5.45 -31.56 -12.51
CA ALA A 133 -5.31 -30.15 -12.86
C ALA A 133 -4.24 -29.94 -13.95
N ALA A 134 -3.04 -30.54 -13.80
CA ALA A 134 -1.99 -30.46 -14.81
C ALA A 134 -2.43 -31.03 -16.16
N GLY A 135 -3.08 -32.22 -16.16
CA GLY A 135 -3.62 -32.83 -17.36
C GLY A 135 -4.69 -32.01 -18.07
N LEU A 136 -5.61 -31.43 -17.29
CA LEU A 136 -6.70 -30.58 -17.79
C LEU A 136 -6.15 -29.29 -18.43
N GLY A 137 -5.18 -28.64 -17.78
CA GLY A 137 -4.57 -27.42 -18.32
C GLY A 137 -3.92 -27.61 -19.69
N ILE A 138 -3.21 -28.73 -19.85
CA ILE A 138 -2.60 -29.11 -21.14
C ILE A 138 -3.67 -29.42 -22.19
N ALA A 139 -4.70 -30.18 -21.83
CA ALA A 139 -5.77 -30.57 -22.75
C ALA A 139 -6.58 -29.34 -23.22
N ARG A 140 -6.96 -28.43 -22.31
CA ARG A 140 -7.64 -27.17 -22.63
C ARG A 140 -6.77 -26.24 -23.49
N GLY A 141 -5.49 -26.10 -23.20
CA GLY A 141 -4.55 -25.31 -24.01
C GLY A 141 -4.54 -25.75 -25.48
N ARG A 142 -4.48 -27.07 -25.72
CA ARG A 142 -4.57 -27.63 -27.08
C ARG A 142 -5.92 -27.38 -27.73
N ALA A 143 -7.02 -27.51 -26.98
CA ALA A 143 -8.36 -27.30 -27.49
C ALA A 143 -8.55 -25.83 -27.92
N TYR A 144 -8.05 -24.87 -27.14
CA TYR A 144 -8.07 -23.43 -27.51
C TYR A 144 -7.22 -23.15 -28.74
N ALA A 145 -6.02 -23.70 -28.85
CA ALA A 145 -5.15 -23.54 -30.00
C ALA A 145 -5.76 -24.08 -31.29
N ARG A 146 -6.55 -25.17 -31.21
CA ARG A 146 -7.25 -25.83 -32.33
C ARG A 146 -8.64 -25.25 -32.62
N HIS A 147 -9.12 -24.31 -31.79
CA HIS A 147 -10.49 -23.79 -31.84
C HIS A 147 -11.56 -24.90 -31.70
N ASP A 148 -11.28 -25.97 -30.95
CA ASP A 148 -12.24 -27.05 -30.70
C ASP A 148 -13.26 -26.64 -29.63
N VAL A 149 -14.31 -25.97 -30.08
CA VAL A 149 -15.37 -25.44 -29.22
C VAL A 149 -16.08 -26.52 -28.42
N ARG A 150 -16.27 -27.74 -29.02
CA ARG A 150 -16.98 -28.82 -28.32
C ARG A 150 -16.18 -29.41 -27.17
N ALA A 151 -14.86 -29.52 -27.32
CA ALA A 151 -13.98 -29.95 -26.26
C ALA A 151 -13.89 -28.88 -25.12
N ILE A 152 -13.81 -27.61 -25.52
CA ILE A 152 -13.73 -26.50 -24.56
C ILE A 152 -15.04 -26.41 -23.76
N THR A 153 -16.20 -26.27 -24.42
CA THR A 153 -17.50 -26.13 -23.74
C THR A 153 -17.85 -27.36 -22.92
N GLY A 154 -17.60 -28.56 -23.43
CA GLY A 154 -17.83 -29.80 -22.71
C GLY A 154 -16.99 -29.91 -21.44
N SER A 155 -15.70 -29.52 -21.48
CA SER A 155 -14.84 -29.52 -20.30
C SER A 155 -15.21 -28.46 -19.28
N LEU A 156 -15.74 -27.29 -19.72
CA LEU A 156 -16.18 -26.22 -18.81
C LEU A 156 -17.46 -26.59 -18.04
N LEU A 157 -18.37 -27.31 -18.68
CA LEU A 157 -19.65 -27.73 -18.08
C LEU A 157 -19.53 -29.01 -17.25
N ALA A 158 -18.53 -29.84 -17.52
CA ALA A 158 -18.34 -31.11 -16.79
C ALA A 158 -18.13 -30.95 -15.28
N GLU A 159 -17.35 -29.97 -14.88
CA GLU A 159 -17.07 -29.72 -13.46
C GLU A 159 -18.31 -29.34 -12.65
N PRO A 160 -19.09 -28.29 -13.02
CA PRO A 160 -20.30 -27.93 -12.26
C PRO A 160 -21.39 -29.02 -12.34
N ILE A 161 -21.53 -29.73 -13.45
CA ILE A 161 -22.49 -30.83 -13.57
C ILE A 161 -22.12 -31.98 -12.61
N ALA A 162 -20.83 -32.34 -12.55
CA ALA A 162 -20.39 -33.38 -11.61
C ALA A 162 -20.57 -32.93 -10.15
N ARG A 163 -20.29 -31.71 -9.82
CA ARG A 163 -20.47 -31.15 -8.47
C ARG A 163 -21.95 -31.08 -8.11
N ALA A 164 -22.82 -30.59 -9.00
CA ALA A 164 -24.25 -30.48 -8.72
C ALA A 164 -24.94 -31.85 -8.64
N GLY A 165 -24.58 -32.79 -9.50
CA GLY A 165 -25.19 -34.13 -9.52
C GLY A 165 -24.66 -35.06 -8.43
N VAL A 166 -23.37 -35.38 -8.51
CA VAL A 166 -22.75 -36.31 -7.55
C VAL A 166 -22.39 -35.63 -6.23
N GLY A 167 -22.10 -34.33 -6.27
CA GLY A 167 -21.62 -33.57 -5.12
C GLY A 167 -22.66 -33.44 -4.01
N VAL A 168 -23.92 -33.18 -4.34
CA VAL A 168 -25.00 -33.13 -3.35
C VAL A 168 -25.16 -34.46 -2.61
N LEU A 169 -25.11 -35.58 -3.36
CA LEU A 169 -25.19 -36.92 -2.76
C LEU A 169 -23.99 -37.22 -1.85
N LEU A 170 -22.79 -36.83 -2.27
CA LEU A 170 -21.58 -37.00 -1.46
C LEU A 170 -21.56 -36.08 -0.24
N MET A 171 -22.10 -34.85 -0.33
CA MET A 171 -22.24 -33.98 0.81
C MET A 171 -23.21 -34.53 1.87
N LEU A 172 -24.32 -35.10 1.45
CA LEU A 172 -25.28 -35.72 2.36
C LEU A 172 -24.69 -36.91 3.12
N GLN A 173 -23.69 -37.60 2.55
CA GLN A 173 -23.10 -38.82 3.12
C GLN A 173 -21.76 -38.57 3.84
N PHE A 174 -20.96 -37.61 3.40
CA PHE A 174 -19.59 -37.35 3.87
C PHE A 174 -19.35 -35.90 4.29
N GLY A 175 -20.40 -35.08 4.41
CA GLY A 175 -20.28 -33.67 4.81
C GLY A 175 -19.36 -32.86 3.88
N SER A 176 -18.50 -32.01 4.45
CA SER A 176 -17.56 -31.14 3.74
C SER A 176 -16.57 -31.93 2.86
N VAL A 177 -16.13 -33.10 3.32
CA VAL A 177 -15.23 -34.00 2.54
C VAL A 177 -15.91 -34.51 1.27
N GLY A 178 -17.23 -34.70 1.29
CA GLY A 178 -18.00 -35.09 0.13
C GLY A 178 -18.01 -34.02 -0.97
N ALA A 179 -18.12 -32.76 -0.59
CA ALA A 179 -17.99 -31.61 -1.51
C ALA A 179 -16.60 -31.55 -2.15
N ALA A 180 -15.55 -31.78 -1.36
CA ALA A 180 -14.17 -31.83 -1.84
C ALA A 180 -13.95 -32.95 -2.86
N LEU A 181 -14.43 -34.13 -2.59
CA LEU A 181 -14.38 -35.30 -3.51
C LEU A 181 -15.08 -34.98 -4.83
N ALA A 182 -16.29 -34.41 -4.79
CA ALA A 182 -17.02 -34.03 -5.98
C ALA A 182 -16.27 -33.03 -6.85
N ALA A 183 -15.58 -32.07 -6.22
CA ALA A 183 -14.77 -31.08 -6.95
C ALA A 183 -13.64 -31.76 -7.73
N VAL A 184 -12.94 -32.69 -7.12
CA VAL A 184 -11.82 -33.42 -7.75
C VAL A 184 -12.32 -34.37 -8.86
N LEU A 185 -13.40 -35.10 -8.63
CA LEU A 185 -14.01 -35.96 -9.64
C LEU A 185 -14.48 -35.15 -10.84
N GLY A 186 -15.07 -33.95 -10.64
CA GLY A 186 -15.45 -33.03 -11.70
C GLY A 186 -14.25 -32.56 -12.55
N GLY A 187 -13.12 -32.29 -11.90
CA GLY A 187 -11.87 -31.92 -12.60
C GLY A 187 -11.33 -33.05 -13.49
N TYR A 188 -11.35 -34.30 -13.00
CA TYR A 188 -10.97 -35.48 -13.80
C TYR A 188 -11.93 -35.72 -14.94
N ALA A 189 -13.24 -35.60 -14.74
CA ALA A 189 -14.24 -35.73 -15.80
C ALA A 189 -14.03 -34.67 -16.90
N ALA A 190 -13.74 -33.42 -16.54
CA ALA A 190 -13.40 -32.37 -17.48
C ALA A 190 -12.11 -32.72 -18.27
N TRP A 191 -11.09 -33.26 -17.60
CA TRP A 191 -9.87 -33.70 -18.27
C TRP A 191 -10.14 -34.83 -19.28
N TRP A 192 -10.90 -35.83 -18.87
CA TRP A 192 -11.27 -36.98 -19.73
C TRP A 192 -12.04 -36.52 -20.98
N ILE A 193 -13.06 -35.66 -20.82
CA ILE A 193 -13.86 -35.10 -21.93
C ILE A 193 -12.98 -34.30 -22.89
N CYS A 194 -12.08 -33.48 -22.37
CA CYS A 194 -11.20 -32.64 -23.20
C CYS A 194 -10.12 -33.45 -23.94
N SER A 195 -9.63 -34.56 -23.31
CA SER A 195 -8.59 -35.42 -23.86
C SER A 195 -9.16 -36.47 -24.84
N GLY A 196 -10.33 -37.05 -24.55
CA GLY A 196 -10.90 -38.19 -25.33
C GLY A 196 -11.28 -37.81 -26.75
N ARG A 197 -11.71 -36.58 -26.99
CA ARG A 197 -12.02 -36.07 -28.34
C ARG A 197 -10.79 -35.69 -29.15
N GLY A 198 -9.68 -35.28 -28.48
CA GLY A 198 -8.41 -34.95 -29.11
C GLY A 198 -7.67 -36.17 -29.70
N LEU A 199 -7.85 -37.37 -29.10
CA LEU A 199 -7.24 -38.61 -29.57
C LEU A 199 -7.92 -39.15 -30.86
N ALA A 200 -9.22 -38.96 -30.98
CA ALA A 200 -9.97 -39.38 -32.17
C ALA A 200 -9.65 -38.53 -33.44
N THR A 201 -9.21 -37.27 -33.28
CA THR A 201 -8.84 -36.39 -34.37
C THR A 201 -7.34 -36.40 -34.70
N ALA A 202 -6.48 -36.80 -33.75
CA ALA A 202 -5.03 -36.84 -33.94
C ALA A 202 -4.57 -37.95 -34.91
N GLY A 203 -5.41 -38.98 -35.13
CA GLY A 203 -5.11 -40.08 -36.08
C GLY A 203 -5.30 -39.71 -37.57
N ARG A 204 -5.84 -38.52 -37.88
CA ARG A 204 -6.15 -38.10 -39.26
C ARG A 204 -5.39 -36.87 -39.78
N SER A 205 -4.67 -36.15 -38.97
CA SER A 205 -3.82 -35.05 -39.41
C SER A 205 -2.38 -35.36 -39.08
N GLY A 206 -1.63 -35.78 -40.13
CA GLY A 206 -0.18 -36.01 -40.03
C GLY A 206 0.49 -34.74 -39.45
N LEU A 207 1.22 -34.92 -38.37
CA LEU A 207 2.07 -33.89 -37.80
C LEU A 207 3.14 -33.57 -38.83
N GLY A 208 2.94 -32.48 -39.59
CA GLY A 208 3.96 -31.88 -40.44
C GLY A 208 5.21 -31.61 -39.62
N ALA A 209 6.38 -31.71 -40.26
CA ALA A 209 7.71 -31.52 -39.65
C ALA A 209 7.73 -30.36 -38.68
N VAL A 210 8.28 -30.62 -37.49
CA VAL A 210 8.43 -29.64 -36.38
C VAL A 210 9.29 -28.49 -36.91
N ALA A 211 8.65 -27.33 -37.13
CA ALA A 211 9.40 -26.09 -37.43
C ALA A 211 10.31 -25.73 -36.26
N PRO A 212 11.48 -25.12 -36.51
CA PRO A 212 12.40 -24.70 -35.46
C PRO A 212 11.70 -23.80 -34.43
N ARG A 213 11.91 -24.09 -33.14
CA ARG A 213 11.32 -23.34 -32.03
C ARG A 213 11.84 -21.91 -32.02
N ASP A 214 10.93 -20.92 -32.08
CA ASP A 214 11.28 -19.52 -31.86
C ASP A 214 11.50 -19.28 -30.35
N PRO A 215 12.75 -18.95 -29.90
CA PRO A 215 13.06 -18.69 -28.50
C PRO A 215 12.27 -17.51 -27.93
N ALA A 216 11.82 -16.56 -28.76
CA ALA A 216 11.04 -15.40 -28.34
C ALA A 216 9.62 -15.81 -27.95
N GLN A 217 8.97 -16.68 -28.74
CA GLN A 217 7.65 -17.22 -28.40
C GLN A 217 7.64 -18.05 -27.11
N GLN A 218 8.70 -18.84 -26.89
CA GLN A 218 8.83 -19.61 -25.64
C GLN A 218 9.00 -18.71 -24.40
N ARG A 219 9.77 -17.61 -24.52
CA ARG A 219 9.93 -16.63 -23.43
C ARG A 219 8.59 -15.93 -23.15
N MET A 220 7.86 -15.55 -24.18
CA MET A 220 6.54 -14.90 -24.05
C MET A 220 5.54 -15.83 -23.36
N GLY A 221 5.42 -17.09 -23.75
CA GLY A 221 4.53 -18.05 -23.10
C GLY A 221 4.81 -18.25 -21.61
N ARG A 222 6.12 -18.29 -21.22
CA ARG A 222 6.50 -18.36 -19.79
C ARG A 222 6.08 -17.13 -18.99
N VAL A 223 6.28 -15.94 -19.55
CA VAL A 223 5.92 -14.66 -18.87
C VAL A 223 4.40 -14.52 -18.77
N VAL A 224 3.66 -14.90 -19.81
CA VAL A 224 2.17 -14.95 -19.78
C VAL A 224 1.71 -15.90 -18.67
N GLY A 225 2.23 -17.13 -18.65
CA GLY A 225 1.89 -18.11 -17.62
C GLY A 225 2.17 -17.61 -16.21
N ALA A 226 3.35 -17.04 -15.96
CA ALA A 226 3.71 -16.47 -14.66
C ALA A 226 2.78 -15.31 -14.23
N SER A 227 2.38 -14.45 -15.17
CA SER A 227 1.45 -13.35 -14.89
C SER A 227 0.05 -13.85 -14.52
N PHE A 228 -0.43 -14.89 -15.19
CA PHE A 228 -1.72 -15.51 -14.85
C PHE A 228 -1.69 -16.25 -13.52
N ILE A 229 -0.56 -16.86 -13.17
CA ILE A 229 -0.34 -17.43 -11.83
C ILE A 229 -0.46 -16.33 -10.78
N GLY A 230 0.23 -15.20 -10.96
CA GLY A 230 0.16 -14.08 -10.01
C GLY A 230 -1.26 -13.54 -9.85
N LEU A 231 -2.03 -13.36 -10.93
CA LEU A 231 -3.43 -12.91 -10.86
C LEU A 231 -4.35 -13.91 -10.16
N ALA A 232 -4.06 -15.20 -10.25
CA ALA A 232 -4.85 -16.20 -9.54
C ALA A 232 -4.46 -16.28 -8.06
N ILE A 233 -3.20 -16.05 -7.70
CA ILE A 233 -2.76 -15.89 -6.30
C ILE A 233 -3.49 -14.69 -5.67
N LEU A 234 -3.51 -13.55 -6.34
CA LEU A 234 -4.25 -12.36 -5.88
C LEU A 234 -5.73 -12.65 -5.57
N GLN A 235 -6.37 -13.49 -6.38
CA GLN A 235 -7.79 -13.84 -6.20
C GLN A 235 -8.06 -14.71 -4.98
N VAL A 236 -7.06 -15.41 -4.43
CA VAL A 236 -7.23 -16.37 -3.33
C VAL A 236 -6.64 -15.86 -2.02
N THR A 237 -5.67 -14.93 -2.11
CA THR A 237 -4.92 -14.43 -0.95
C THR A 237 -5.83 -13.77 0.09
N ASP A 238 -6.85 -13.03 -0.34
CA ASP A 238 -7.80 -12.35 0.54
C ASP A 238 -8.59 -13.32 1.42
N LEU A 239 -9.07 -14.41 0.85
CA LEU A 239 -9.81 -15.41 1.60
C LEU A 239 -8.92 -16.13 2.61
N VAL A 240 -7.68 -16.49 2.22
CA VAL A 240 -6.72 -17.13 3.13
C VAL A 240 -6.40 -16.24 4.33
N ILE A 241 -6.21 -14.95 4.09
CA ILE A 241 -5.92 -13.98 5.16
C ILE A 241 -7.16 -13.71 6.00
N ALA A 242 -8.36 -13.63 5.40
CA ALA A 242 -9.60 -13.48 6.13
C ALA A 242 -9.80 -14.65 7.12
N ASN A 243 -9.66 -15.88 6.66
CA ASN A 243 -9.78 -17.07 7.53
C ASN A 243 -8.72 -17.12 8.66
N ALA A 244 -7.53 -16.54 8.43
CA ALA A 244 -6.47 -16.53 9.42
C ALA A 244 -6.58 -15.35 10.44
N ARG A 245 -7.41 -14.34 10.17
CA ARG A 245 -7.43 -13.08 10.92
C ARG A 245 -8.78 -12.69 11.49
N LEU A 246 -9.86 -13.12 10.89
CA LEU A 246 -11.22 -12.84 11.31
C LEU A 246 -11.69 -13.95 12.28
N ASP A 247 -12.69 -13.62 13.09
CA ASP A 247 -13.43 -14.64 13.84
C ASP A 247 -14.23 -15.53 12.89
N GLU A 248 -14.76 -16.63 13.41
CA GLU A 248 -15.46 -17.65 12.61
C GLU A 248 -16.65 -17.08 11.82
N LEU A 249 -17.41 -16.18 12.43
CA LEU A 249 -18.58 -15.58 11.81
C LEU A 249 -18.21 -14.57 10.71
N ASP A 250 -17.24 -13.70 10.96
CA ASP A 250 -16.76 -12.72 9.98
C ASP A 250 -15.98 -13.41 8.86
N ALA A 251 -15.26 -14.50 9.14
CA ALA A 251 -14.63 -15.32 8.12
C ALA A 251 -15.68 -15.99 7.20
N ALA A 252 -16.78 -16.50 7.77
CA ALA A 252 -17.92 -17.03 7.01
C ALA A 252 -18.62 -15.94 6.18
N ARG A 253 -18.82 -14.74 6.74
CA ARG A 253 -19.35 -13.56 6.03
C ARG A 253 -18.48 -13.17 4.84
N PHE A 254 -17.16 -13.11 5.05
CA PHE A 254 -16.22 -12.85 3.95
C PHE A 254 -16.20 -14.01 2.93
N GLY A 255 -16.31 -15.26 3.40
CA GLY A 255 -16.43 -16.44 2.54
C GLY A 255 -17.62 -16.35 1.59
N ALA A 256 -18.78 -15.86 2.06
CA ALA A 256 -19.96 -15.61 1.22
C ALA A 256 -19.69 -14.55 0.15
N LEU A 257 -19.06 -13.42 0.50
CA LEU A 257 -18.63 -12.40 -0.46
C LEU A 257 -17.66 -12.98 -1.50
N SER A 258 -16.66 -13.76 -1.04
CA SER A 258 -15.65 -14.38 -1.90
C SER A 258 -16.25 -15.38 -2.88
N THR A 259 -17.22 -16.15 -2.46
CA THR A 259 -17.96 -17.11 -3.29
C THR A 259 -18.71 -16.42 -4.43
N ILE A 260 -19.42 -15.33 -4.13
CA ILE A 260 -20.19 -14.54 -5.10
C ILE A 260 -19.22 -13.81 -6.05
N GLY A 261 -18.17 -13.20 -5.50
CA GLY A 261 -17.14 -12.51 -6.28
C GLY A 261 -16.37 -13.45 -7.20
N GLY A 262 -16.05 -14.65 -6.74
CA GLY A 262 -15.44 -15.69 -7.55
C GLY A 262 -16.33 -16.09 -8.74
N ALA A 263 -17.64 -16.23 -8.52
CA ALA A 263 -18.60 -16.49 -9.60
C ALA A 263 -18.64 -15.34 -10.62
N ALA A 264 -18.60 -14.10 -10.19
CA ALA A 264 -18.56 -12.92 -11.07
C ALA A 264 -17.29 -12.88 -11.95
N VAL A 265 -16.13 -13.26 -11.44
CA VAL A 265 -14.87 -13.34 -12.23
C VAL A 265 -15.00 -14.29 -13.42
N PHE A 266 -15.79 -15.35 -13.31
CA PHE A 266 -16.01 -16.26 -14.43
C PHE A 266 -16.66 -15.59 -15.65
N ALA A 267 -17.42 -14.49 -15.48
CA ALA A 267 -18.01 -13.76 -16.59
C ALA A 267 -16.95 -13.18 -17.55
N THR A 268 -15.75 -12.90 -17.09
CA THR A 268 -14.65 -12.36 -17.90
C THR A 268 -13.49 -13.33 -18.10
N ALA A 269 -13.49 -14.50 -17.44
CA ALA A 269 -12.34 -15.40 -17.37
C ALA A 269 -11.88 -15.96 -18.73
N THR A 270 -12.80 -16.13 -19.70
CA THR A 270 -12.47 -16.69 -21.03
C THR A 270 -12.07 -15.63 -22.05
N VAL A 271 -12.39 -14.37 -21.80
CA VAL A 271 -12.12 -13.25 -22.74
C VAL A 271 -10.63 -13.18 -23.11
N PRO A 272 -9.65 -13.32 -22.19
CA PRO A 272 -8.24 -13.30 -22.54
C PRO A 272 -7.82 -14.45 -23.47
N PHE A 273 -8.36 -15.64 -23.28
CA PHE A 273 -7.97 -16.81 -24.08
C PHE A 273 -8.50 -16.78 -25.52
N VAL A 274 -9.66 -16.15 -25.70
CA VAL A 274 -10.24 -15.90 -27.04
C VAL A 274 -9.49 -14.78 -27.76
N LEU A 275 -9.01 -13.77 -27.01
CA LEU A 275 -8.30 -12.62 -27.55
C LEU A 275 -6.83 -12.87 -27.88
N LEU A 276 -6.13 -13.71 -27.14
CA LEU A 276 -4.72 -13.98 -27.32
C LEU A 276 -4.36 -14.36 -28.77
N PRO A 277 -5.08 -15.27 -29.45
CA PRO A 277 -4.84 -15.59 -30.86
C PRO A 277 -5.13 -14.42 -31.82
N GLU A 278 -6.16 -13.64 -31.57
CA GLU A 278 -6.55 -12.49 -32.41
C GLU A 278 -5.58 -11.31 -32.25
N SER A 279 -5.16 -11.02 -31.04
CA SER A 279 -4.16 -9.98 -30.74
C SER A 279 -2.79 -10.34 -31.31
N ALA A 280 -2.40 -11.62 -31.30
CA ALA A 280 -1.16 -12.09 -31.93
C ALA A 280 -1.15 -11.87 -33.45
N ARG A 281 -2.33 -11.78 -34.10
CA ARG A 281 -2.51 -11.42 -35.51
C ARG A 281 -2.58 -9.91 -35.77
N GLY A 282 -2.38 -9.05 -34.78
CA GLY A 282 -2.33 -7.59 -34.93
C GLY A 282 -3.69 -6.88 -34.96
N ASN A 283 -4.78 -7.51 -34.53
CA ASN A 283 -6.11 -6.91 -34.53
C ASN A 283 -6.34 -5.99 -33.31
N HIS A 284 -5.98 -4.69 -33.43
CA HIS A 284 -6.12 -3.69 -32.37
C HIS A 284 -7.61 -3.36 -32.01
N ASP A 285 -8.56 -3.54 -32.93
CA ASP A 285 -9.97 -3.27 -32.63
C ASP A 285 -10.59 -4.34 -31.75
N ALA A 286 -10.22 -5.60 -31.93
CA ALA A 286 -10.66 -6.70 -31.07
C ALA A 286 -10.24 -6.45 -29.60
N ARG A 287 -9.05 -5.91 -29.38
CA ARG A 287 -8.53 -5.53 -28.06
C ARG A 287 -9.39 -4.47 -27.36
N ARG A 288 -9.70 -3.35 -28.07
CA ARG A 288 -10.52 -2.26 -27.50
C ARG A 288 -11.91 -2.76 -27.12
N ILE A 289 -12.52 -3.56 -27.97
CA ILE A 289 -13.85 -4.15 -27.74
C ILE A 289 -13.83 -5.05 -26.51
N ALA A 290 -12.82 -5.88 -26.36
CA ALA A 290 -12.74 -6.81 -25.23
C ALA A 290 -12.51 -6.10 -23.88
N VAL A 291 -11.61 -5.12 -23.83
CA VAL A 291 -11.41 -4.32 -22.59
C VAL A 291 -12.68 -3.55 -22.24
N SER A 292 -13.31 -2.91 -23.24
CA SER A 292 -14.57 -2.17 -23.02
C SER A 292 -15.71 -3.08 -22.56
N LEU A 293 -15.83 -4.27 -23.16
CA LEU A 293 -16.87 -5.24 -22.80
C LEU A 293 -16.64 -5.80 -21.39
N ALA A 294 -15.40 -6.21 -21.06
CA ALA A 294 -15.06 -6.70 -19.73
C ALA A 294 -15.31 -5.62 -18.67
N THR A 295 -14.95 -4.38 -18.95
CA THR A 295 -15.19 -3.26 -18.03
C THR A 295 -16.70 -2.96 -17.87
N ALA A 296 -17.46 -2.95 -18.95
CA ALA A 296 -18.91 -2.69 -18.91
C ALA A 296 -19.66 -3.79 -18.14
N ILE A 297 -19.35 -5.05 -18.41
CA ILE A 297 -19.89 -6.20 -17.67
C ILE A 297 -19.54 -6.08 -16.18
N GLY A 298 -18.29 -5.76 -15.87
CA GLY A 298 -17.82 -5.62 -14.52
C GLY A 298 -18.54 -4.54 -13.72
N ILE A 299 -18.67 -3.36 -14.31
CA ILE A 299 -19.39 -2.24 -13.68
C ILE A 299 -20.88 -2.62 -13.49
N GLY A 300 -21.51 -3.25 -14.48
CA GLY A 300 -22.91 -3.69 -14.35
C GLY A 300 -23.12 -4.68 -13.21
N ILE A 301 -22.22 -5.66 -13.04
CA ILE A 301 -22.27 -6.64 -11.94
C ILE A 301 -22.05 -5.95 -10.58
N ALA A 302 -21.11 -5.01 -10.49
CA ALA A 302 -20.85 -4.28 -9.25
C ALA A 302 -22.03 -3.39 -8.84
N ILE A 303 -22.66 -2.69 -9.80
CA ILE A 303 -23.87 -1.89 -9.57
C ILE A 303 -25.01 -2.81 -9.08
N GLY A 304 -25.20 -3.97 -9.72
CA GLY A 304 -26.19 -4.96 -9.25
C GLY A 304 -25.90 -5.44 -7.83
N GLY A 305 -24.63 -5.65 -7.47
CA GLY A 305 -24.19 -5.99 -6.12
C GLY A 305 -24.45 -4.88 -5.11
N TRP A 306 -24.40 -3.60 -5.48
CA TRP A 306 -24.78 -2.50 -4.57
C TRP A 306 -26.31 -2.35 -4.43
N LEU A 307 -27.05 -2.54 -5.53
CA LEU A 307 -28.50 -2.32 -5.52
C LEU A 307 -29.28 -3.45 -4.86
N PHE A 308 -28.78 -4.69 -4.95
CA PHE A 308 -29.49 -5.90 -4.52
C PHE A 308 -28.71 -6.71 -3.50
N ALA A 309 -27.75 -6.10 -2.79
CA ALA A 309 -26.84 -6.78 -1.88
C ALA A 309 -27.55 -7.59 -0.80
N ASP A 310 -28.46 -6.95 -0.07
CA ASP A 310 -29.19 -7.57 1.05
C ASP A 310 -30.05 -8.74 0.57
N ALA A 311 -30.90 -8.50 -0.42
CA ALA A 311 -31.78 -9.54 -0.94
C ALA A 311 -31.00 -10.72 -1.52
N PHE A 312 -29.85 -10.45 -2.15
CA PHE A 312 -29.03 -11.48 -2.77
C PHE A 312 -28.27 -12.31 -1.74
N LEU A 313 -27.68 -11.70 -0.71
CA LEU A 313 -26.97 -12.40 0.34
C LEU A 313 -27.93 -13.14 1.28
N GLU A 314 -29.06 -12.55 1.62
CA GLU A 314 -30.09 -13.22 2.43
C GLU A 314 -30.64 -14.46 1.74
N LEU A 315 -30.96 -14.35 0.43
CA LEU A 315 -31.38 -15.49 -0.39
C LEU A 315 -30.29 -16.55 -0.53
N ALA A 316 -29.04 -16.11 -0.70
CA ALA A 316 -27.90 -16.98 -1.01
C ALA A 316 -27.31 -17.67 0.21
N ALA A 317 -27.14 -16.94 1.31
CA ALA A 317 -26.34 -17.38 2.46
C ALA A 317 -27.08 -17.31 3.81
N GLY A 318 -28.28 -16.74 3.84
CA GLY A 318 -29.08 -16.57 5.06
C GLY A 318 -28.83 -15.24 5.78
N SER A 319 -29.70 -14.92 6.74
CA SER A 319 -29.73 -13.62 7.43
C SER A 319 -28.47 -13.32 8.24
N GLU A 320 -27.83 -14.32 8.85
CA GLU A 320 -26.59 -14.12 9.63
C GLU A 320 -25.42 -13.64 8.78
N LEU A 321 -25.31 -14.12 7.54
CA LEU A 321 -24.25 -13.75 6.63
C LEU A 321 -24.61 -12.49 5.82
N ALA A 322 -25.88 -12.08 5.79
CA ALA A 322 -26.35 -10.86 5.09
C ALA A 322 -25.78 -9.57 5.70
N ALA A 323 -25.29 -9.59 6.93
CA ALA A 323 -24.57 -8.44 7.53
C ALA A 323 -23.33 -7.99 6.72
N ALA A 324 -22.81 -8.82 5.81
CA ALA A 324 -21.76 -8.45 4.88
C ALA A 324 -22.25 -7.71 3.62
N ALA A 325 -23.54 -7.53 3.41
CA ALA A 325 -24.15 -6.92 2.23
C ALA A 325 -23.58 -5.54 1.84
N PRO A 326 -23.26 -4.62 2.75
CA PRO A 326 -22.67 -3.32 2.40
C PRO A 326 -21.36 -3.43 1.61
N TRP A 327 -20.65 -4.54 1.74
CA TRP A 327 -19.36 -4.77 1.12
C TRP A 327 -19.41 -5.57 -0.18
N LEU A 328 -20.57 -6.13 -0.53
CA LEU A 328 -20.73 -6.98 -1.73
C LEU A 328 -20.39 -6.22 -3.01
N GLY A 329 -20.93 -5.04 -3.24
CA GLY A 329 -20.65 -4.24 -4.43
C GLY A 329 -19.16 -3.85 -4.55
N HIS A 330 -18.52 -3.51 -3.43
CA HIS A 330 -17.09 -3.20 -3.38
C HIS A 330 -16.24 -4.42 -3.75
N TYR A 331 -16.57 -5.57 -3.20
CA TYR A 331 -15.85 -6.82 -3.47
C TYR A 331 -16.05 -7.30 -4.92
N LEU A 332 -17.26 -7.18 -5.45
CA LEU A 332 -17.55 -7.46 -6.87
C LEU A 332 -16.73 -6.57 -7.80
N LEU A 333 -16.62 -5.27 -7.48
CA LEU A 333 -15.77 -4.36 -8.24
C LEU A 333 -14.29 -4.76 -8.21
N ALA A 334 -13.80 -5.24 -7.05
CA ALA A 334 -12.45 -5.77 -6.91
C ALA A 334 -12.22 -6.99 -7.81
N MET A 335 -13.13 -7.94 -7.80
CA MET A 335 -13.07 -9.14 -8.62
C MET A 335 -13.15 -8.82 -10.12
N MET A 336 -13.96 -7.85 -10.50
CA MET A 336 -14.04 -7.38 -11.89
C MET A 336 -12.77 -6.64 -12.31
N ALA A 337 -12.10 -5.91 -11.42
CA ALA A 337 -10.78 -5.33 -11.69
C ALA A 337 -9.73 -6.41 -12.01
N ILE A 338 -9.74 -7.55 -11.33
CA ILE A 338 -8.91 -8.73 -11.67
C ILE A 338 -9.28 -9.26 -13.07
N GLY A 339 -10.57 -9.34 -13.40
CA GLY A 339 -11.03 -9.74 -14.71
C GLY A 339 -10.50 -8.85 -15.85
N VAL A 340 -10.60 -7.54 -15.67
CA VAL A 340 -10.03 -6.54 -16.59
C VAL A 340 -8.50 -6.65 -16.66
N ALA A 341 -7.82 -6.83 -15.52
CA ALA A 341 -6.37 -7.03 -15.47
C ALA A 341 -5.91 -8.26 -16.26
N ARG A 342 -6.66 -9.37 -16.23
CA ARG A 342 -6.39 -10.55 -17.07
C ARG A 342 -6.41 -10.21 -18.57
N VAL A 343 -7.39 -9.44 -19.01
CA VAL A 343 -7.49 -8.99 -20.41
C VAL A 343 -6.33 -8.07 -20.76
N LEU A 344 -5.98 -7.14 -19.88
CA LEU A 344 -4.86 -6.21 -20.06
C LEU A 344 -3.50 -6.91 -20.08
N VAL A 345 -3.26 -7.89 -19.21
CA VAL A 345 -2.05 -8.72 -19.23
C VAL A 345 -1.92 -9.45 -20.57
N ALA A 346 -3.00 -10.09 -21.03
CA ALA A 346 -2.99 -10.77 -22.32
C ALA A 346 -2.61 -9.84 -23.47
N THR A 347 -3.19 -8.63 -23.50
CA THR A 347 -2.90 -7.63 -24.55
C THR A 347 -1.48 -7.06 -24.43
N LYS A 348 -0.98 -6.80 -23.21
CA LYS A 348 0.39 -6.31 -23.00
C LYS A 348 1.45 -7.32 -23.41
N CYS A 349 1.17 -8.59 -23.19
CA CYS A 349 2.07 -9.66 -23.60
C CYS A 349 2.20 -9.74 -25.12
N THR A 350 1.13 -9.52 -25.88
CA THR A 350 1.18 -9.49 -27.36
C THR A 350 1.84 -8.21 -27.90
N ASP A 351 1.79 -7.10 -27.18
CA ASP A 351 2.41 -5.81 -27.56
C ASP A 351 3.93 -5.76 -27.26
N GLY A 352 4.55 -6.83 -26.78
CA GLY A 352 5.99 -6.88 -26.40
C GLY A 352 6.28 -6.37 -24.98
N ASP A 353 5.27 -5.94 -24.23
CA ASP A 353 5.36 -5.40 -22.87
C ASP A 353 5.19 -6.47 -21.76
N ALA A 354 5.42 -7.74 -22.08
CA ALA A 354 5.17 -8.87 -21.19
C ALA A 354 5.91 -8.77 -19.83
N ARG A 355 7.17 -8.30 -19.85
CA ARG A 355 7.95 -8.12 -18.61
C ARG A 355 7.36 -7.04 -17.71
N TYR A 356 6.81 -6.00 -18.28
CA TYR A 356 6.13 -4.96 -17.53
C TYR A 356 4.86 -5.50 -16.89
N ALA A 357 4.03 -6.21 -17.65
CA ALA A 357 2.82 -6.84 -17.11
C ALA A 357 3.16 -7.80 -15.96
N LEU A 358 4.19 -8.62 -16.10
CA LEU A 358 4.66 -9.50 -15.02
C LEU A 358 5.11 -8.71 -13.79
N ALA A 359 5.90 -7.66 -13.96
CA ALA A 359 6.38 -6.84 -12.85
C ALA A 359 5.22 -6.21 -12.07
N VAL A 360 4.23 -5.66 -12.76
CA VAL A 360 3.02 -5.09 -12.13
C VAL A 360 2.25 -6.15 -11.35
N VAL A 361 2.07 -7.34 -11.90
CA VAL A 361 1.38 -8.44 -11.21
C VAL A 361 2.15 -8.91 -9.99
N VAL A 362 3.47 -9.09 -10.08
CA VAL A 362 4.32 -9.49 -8.94
C VAL A 362 4.23 -8.47 -7.80
N ILE A 363 4.26 -7.19 -8.13
CA ILE A 363 4.10 -6.12 -7.13
C ILE A 363 2.72 -6.22 -6.45
N GLY A 364 1.65 -6.45 -7.20
CA GLY A 364 0.32 -6.66 -6.63
C GLY A 364 0.25 -7.86 -5.69
N VAL A 365 0.85 -8.99 -6.08
CA VAL A 365 0.94 -10.21 -5.27
C VAL A 365 1.68 -9.98 -3.95
N LEU A 366 2.70 -9.13 -3.94
CA LEU A 366 3.42 -8.80 -2.71
C LEU A 366 2.69 -7.73 -1.88
N ALA A 367 2.03 -6.77 -2.52
CA ALA A 367 1.35 -5.66 -1.85
C ALA A 367 0.04 -6.10 -1.16
N GLN A 368 -0.73 -7.01 -1.76
CA GLN A 368 -2.03 -7.41 -1.22
C GLN A 368 -1.92 -8.07 0.16
N PRO A 369 -1.10 -9.11 0.40
CA PRO A 369 -0.99 -9.70 1.73
C PRO A 369 -0.47 -8.70 2.76
N LEU A 370 0.46 -7.83 2.41
CA LEU A 370 0.97 -6.80 3.32
C LEU A 370 -0.14 -5.82 3.75
N ALA A 371 -0.96 -5.36 2.79
CA ALA A 371 -2.07 -4.47 3.08
C ALA A 371 -3.17 -5.17 3.91
N GLN A 372 -3.47 -6.44 3.60
CA GLN A 372 -4.47 -7.22 4.33
C GLN A 372 -4.01 -7.63 5.74
N LEU A 373 -2.72 -7.94 5.92
CA LEU A 373 -2.16 -8.15 7.26
C LEU A 373 -2.23 -6.87 8.11
N ALA A 374 -2.16 -5.71 7.49
CA ALA A 374 -2.28 -4.43 8.17
C ALA A 374 -3.74 -4.06 8.52
N MET A 375 -4.69 -4.30 7.62
CA MET A 375 -6.07 -3.80 7.72
C MET A 375 -7.16 -4.88 7.71
N GLY A 376 -6.81 -6.14 7.53
CA GLY A 376 -7.74 -7.25 7.41
C GLY A 376 -8.26 -7.79 8.76
N THR A 377 -8.56 -6.91 9.71
CA THR A 377 -9.14 -7.26 11.01
C THR A 377 -10.66 -7.24 11.00
N THR A 378 -11.27 -6.83 9.90
CA THR A 378 -12.72 -6.79 9.67
C THR A 378 -13.04 -7.20 8.24
N VAL A 379 -14.27 -7.64 7.98
CA VAL A 379 -14.79 -7.93 6.62
C VAL A 379 -14.58 -6.73 5.69
N ALA A 380 -14.89 -5.53 6.20
CA ALA A 380 -14.67 -4.26 5.49
C ALA A 380 -13.20 -4.07 5.10
N GLY A 381 -12.28 -4.23 6.04
CA GLY A 381 -10.85 -4.04 5.83
C GLY A 381 -10.30 -4.97 4.74
N VAL A 382 -10.70 -6.24 4.73
CA VAL A 382 -10.29 -7.19 3.69
C VAL A 382 -10.88 -6.81 2.32
N ALA A 383 -12.18 -6.49 2.25
CA ALA A 383 -12.85 -6.13 0.98
C ALA A 383 -12.26 -4.87 0.35
N ILE A 384 -12.01 -3.82 1.15
CA ILE A 384 -11.47 -2.54 0.68
C ILE A 384 -10.00 -2.67 0.24
N THR A 385 -9.18 -3.39 0.99
CA THR A 385 -7.77 -3.62 0.59
C THR A 385 -7.68 -4.43 -0.70
N THR A 386 -8.53 -5.44 -0.85
CA THR A 386 -8.64 -6.21 -2.12
C THR A 386 -9.03 -5.29 -3.26
N LEU A 387 -10.05 -4.44 -3.11
CA LEU A 387 -10.48 -3.48 -4.12
C LEU A 387 -9.35 -2.52 -4.50
N SER A 388 -8.68 -1.96 -3.53
CA SER A 388 -7.64 -0.96 -3.75
C SER A 388 -6.46 -1.52 -4.54
N ILE A 389 -5.97 -2.71 -4.18
CA ILE A 389 -4.85 -3.36 -4.87
C ILE A 389 -5.24 -3.79 -6.29
N THR A 390 -6.42 -4.40 -6.45
CA THR A 390 -6.86 -4.91 -7.75
C THR A 390 -7.18 -3.77 -8.74
N LEU A 391 -7.79 -2.69 -8.25
CA LEU A 391 -8.03 -1.48 -9.03
C LEU A 391 -6.70 -0.79 -9.42
N ALA A 392 -5.76 -0.68 -8.47
CA ALA A 392 -4.43 -0.17 -8.71
C ALA A 392 -3.70 -0.94 -9.83
N LEU A 393 -3.77 -2.25 -9.76
CA LEU A 393 -3.16 -3.15 -10.74
C LEU A 393 -3.81 -2.97 -12.13
N ALA A 394 -5.14 -2.92 -12.20
CA ALA A 394 -5.86 -2.70 -13.46
C ALA A 394 -5.52 -1.32 -14.07
N LEU A 395 -5.46 -0.26 -13.24
CA LEU A 395 -5.05 1.07 -13.68
C LEU A 395 -3.60 1.10 -14.16
N ALA A 396 -2.66 0.49 -13.41
CA ALA A 396 -1.26 0.41 -13.81
C ALA A 396 -1.09 -0.28 -15.18
N LEU A 397 -1.83 -1.37 -15.42
CA LEU A 397 -1.84 -2.06 -16.71
C LEU A 397 -2.49 -1.24 -17.84
N THR A 398 -3.52 -0.45 -17.53
CA THR A 398 -4.20 0.40 -18.52
C THR A 398 -3.34 1.58 -18.96
N PHE A 399 -2.71 2.25 -18.01
CA PHE A 399 -1.94 3.48 -18.23
C PHE A 399 -0.46 3.26 -18.55
N ALA A 400 -0.06 2.01 -18.77
CA ALA A 400 1.31 1.73 -19.19
C ALA A 400 1.71 2.62 -20.38
N PRO A 401 2.82 3.41 -20.31
CA PRO A 401 3.24 4.28 -21.41
C PRO A 401 3.49 3.46 -22.68
N ALA A 402 3.12 4.02 -23.83
CA ALA A 402 3.40 3.39 -25.12
C ALA A 402 4.93 3.25 -25.34
N PRO A 403 5.40 2.17 -25.99
CA PRO A 403 6.82 1.96 -26.28
C PRO A 403 7.51 3.14 -26.98
N GLU A 404 6.77 3.90 -27.79
CA GLU A 404 7.28 5.07 -28.51
C GLU A 404 7.85 6.19 -27.63
N LEU A 405 7.34 6.37 -26.40
CA LEU A 405 7.91 7.33 -25.45
C LEU A 405 9.26 6.87 -24.86
N VAL A 406 9.55 5.58 -24.92
CA VAL A 406 10.81 4.97 -24.47
C VAL A 406 11.82 4.88 -25.63
N ALA A 407 11.35 4.68 -26.86
CA ALA A 407 12.20 4.58 -28.07
C ALA A 407 12.79 5.92 -28.52
N GLN A 408 12.17 7.05 -28.17
CA GLN A 408 12.68 8.39 -28.49
C GLN A 408 13.68 8.95 -27.45
N ALA A 409 13.97 8.19 -26.38
CA ALA A 409 15.16 8.49 -25.61
C ALA A 409 16.39 8.00 -26.41
N PRO A 410 17.23 8.88 -26.93
CA PRO A 410 18.38 8.45 -27.74
C PRO A 410 19.24 7.51 -26.92
N THR A 411 19.71 6.44 -27.57
CA THR A 411 20.67 5.45 -27.03
C THR A 411 22.05 6.05 -26.77
N THR A 412 22.11 7.28 -26.30
CA THR A 412 23.32 7.93 -25.86
C THR A 412 23.70 7.42 -24.47
N THR A 413 24.91 7.01 -24.40
CA THR A 413 25.67 6.52 -23.24
C THR A 413 25.37 7.28 -21.95
N VAL A 414 25.41 6.60 -20.79
CA VAL A 414 25.07 7.10 -19.43
C VAL A 414 25.64 8.50 -19.09
N VAL A 415 26.76 8.94 -19.67
CA VAL A 415 27.34 10.28 -19.48
C VAL A 415 26.71 11.33 -20.40
N GLY A 416 26.36 11.02 -21.64
CA GLY A 416 25.70 11.95 -22.55
C GLY A 416 24.25 12.30 -22.11
N ARG A 417 23.60 11.42 -21.32
CA ARG A 417 22.27 11.71 -20.73
C ARG A 417 22.32 12.54 -19.46
N LEU A 418 23.45 12.61 -18.78
CA LEU A 418 23.67 13.51 -17.65
C LEU A 418 23.97 14.95 -18.12
N VAL A 419 24.43 15.12 -19.36
CA VAL A 419 24.81 16.42 -19.97
C VAL A 419 23.80 16.86 -21.05
N GLY A 420 22.61 16.28 -21.11
CA GLY A 420 21.60 16.51 -22.16
C GLY A 420 21.41 17.99 -22.53
N THR A 421 21.79 18.32 -23.74
CA THR A 421 21.40 19.54 -24.43
C THR A 421 19.89 19.57 -24.58
N GLU A 422 19.28 20.60 -24.05
CA GLU A 422 17.84 20.88 -24.12
C GLU A 422 17.42 21.08 -25.58
N HIS A 423 16.54 20.22 -26.07
CA HIS A 423 15.70 20.58 -27.23
C HIS A 423 14.55 21.43 -26.71
N HIS A 424 14.65 22.72 -26.97
CA HIS A 424 13.58 23.69 -26.72
C HIS A 424 12.37 23.36 -27.61
N ALA A 425 11.39 22.64 -27.07
CA ALA A 425 10.02 22.75 -27.56
C ALA A 425 9.50 24.14 -27.13
N THR A 426 9.22 24.99 -28.08
CA THR A 426 8.62 26.34 -27.91
C THR A 426 7.24 26.22 -27.28
N HIS A 427 7.18 26.12 -25.94
CA HIS A 427 5.96 26.37 -25.18
C HIS A 427 6.03 27.77 -24.59
N ARG A 428 4.97 28.58 -24.77
CA ARG A 428 4.76 29.91 -24.20
C ARG A 428 5.32 29.95 -22.77
N THR A 429 6.43 30.63 -22.60
CA THR A 429 7.03 30.94 -21.31
C THR A 429 6.06 31.83 -20.56
N PHE A 430 5.49 31.34 -19.48
CA PHE A 430 4.95 32.22 -18.44
C PHE A 430 6.09 33.17 -18.07
N GLY A 431 5.85 34.46 -18.11
CA GLY A 431 6.87 35.44 -17.75
C GLY A 431 7.35 35.21 -16.32
N ILE A 432 8.61 35.46 -16.01
CA ILE A 432 9.24 35.34 -14.68
C ILE A 432 8.36 35.93 -13.59
N ARG A 433 7.67 37.03 -13.89
CA ARG A 433 6.71 37.73 -12.97
C ARG A 433 5.53 36.81 -12.59
N THR A 434 4.94 36.10 -13.56
CA THR A 434 3.78 35.21 -13.30
C THR A 434 4.19 34.00 -12.45
N GLU A 435 5.39 33.47 -12.66
CA GLU A 435 5.91 32.38 -11.82
C GLU A 435 6.17 32.82 -10.39
N LEU A 436 6.74 34.02 -10.22
CA LEU A 436 6.99 34.58 -8.90
C LEU A 436 5.69 34.84 -8.15
N ILE A 437 4.67 35.41 -8.81
CA ILE A 437 3.34 35.61 -8.24
C ILE A 437 2.70 34.29 -7.82
N ALA A 438 2.78 33.26 -8.69
CA ALA A 438 2.24 31.94 -8.37
C ALA A 438 2.98 31.29 -7.18
N LEU A 439 4.30 31.42 -7.10
CA LEU A 439 5.09 30.91 -6.00
C LEU A 439 4.77 31.65 -4.68
N VAL A 440 4.70 32.97 -4.72
CA VAL A 440 4.31 33.80 -3.55
C VAL A 440 2.91 33.40 -3.09
N GLY A 441 1.94 33.30 -4.02
CA GLY A 441 0.58 32.84 -3.70
C GLY A 441 0.56 31.45 -3.04
N LEU A 442 1.36 30.52 -3.56
CA LEU A 442 1.45 29.16 -2.99
C LEU A 442 2.11 29.17 -1.58
N CYS A 443 3.14 29.98 -1.39
CA CYS A 443 3.77 30.16 -0.07
C CYS A 443 2.82 30.86 0.92
N THR A 444 2.00 31.81 0.46
CA THR A 444 0.98 32.47 1.30
C THR A 444 -0.09 31.45 1.75
N VAL A 445 -0.59 30.60 0.85
CA VAL A 445 -1.51 29.52 1.21
C VAL A 445 -0.83 28.55 2.19
N ALA A 446 0.44 28.18 1.93
CA ALA A 446 1.20 27.31 2.81
C ALA A 446 1.36 27.91 4.22
N ALA A 447 1.63 29.21 4.32
CA ALA A 447 1.73 29.93 5.60
C ALA A 447 0.35 29.99 6.30
N ALA A 448 -0.72 30.34 5.59
CA ALA A 448 -2.06 30.41 6.16
C ALA A 448 -2.52 29.08 6.77
N LEU A 449 -2.33 27.96 6.06
CA LEU A 449 -2.68 26.63 6.55
C LEU A 449 -1.89 26.23 7.82
N ARG A 450 -0.63 26.68 7.94
CA ARG A 450 0.23 26.35 9.08
C ARG A 450 -0.04 27.25 10.29
N LEU A 451 -0.44 28.48 10.04
CA LEU A 451 -0.83 29.44 11.09
C LEU A 451 -2.25 29.20 11.63
N ALA A 452 -3.10 28.49 10.89
CA ALA A 452 -4.48 28.19 11.28
C ALA A 452 -4.60 27.06 12.33
N SER A 453 -3.51 26.60 12.96
CA SER A 453 -3.57 25.59 14.02
C SER A 453 -4.28 26.13 15.25
N THR A 454 -5.26 25.35 15.74
CA THR A 454 -5.99 25.61 17.01
C THR A 454 -5.60 24.59 18.09
N ARG A 455 -4.55 23.78 17.86
CA ARG A 455 -4.10 22.74 18.78
C ARG A 455 -3.22 23.34 19.86
N GLY A 456 -3.43 22.94 21.09
CA GLY A 456 -2.50 23.18 22.19
C GLY A 456 -1.15 22.46 21.97
N LEU A 457 -0.18 22.76 22.82
CA LEU A 457 1.10 22.02 22.85
C LEU A 457 0.86 20.61 23.36
N TRP A 458 1.55 19.69 22.76
CA TRP A 458 1.61 18.32 23.28
C TRP A 458 2.94 18.08 24.02
N VAL A 459 3.06 16.92 24.68
CA VAL A 459 4.17 16.63 25.62
C VAL A 459 5.55 16.91 25.07
N ASP A 460 5.89 16.39 23.86
CA ASP A 460 7.24 16.61 23.29
C ASP A 460 7.51 18.08 22.96
N GLU A 461 6.47 18.88 22.66
CA GLU A 461 6.60 20.33 22.43
C GLU A 461 6.88 21.05 23.77
N ALA A 462 6.14 20.70 24.83
CA ALA A 462 6.32 21.27 26.16
C ALA A 462 7.74 20.98 26.72
N ILE A 463 8.22 19.75 26.59
CA ILE A 463 9.61 19.37 26.90
C ILE A 463 10.60 20.28 26.15
N SER A 464 10.40 20.46 24.84
CA SER A 464 11.30 21.30 24.02
C SER A 464 11.25 22.77 24.43
N VAL A 465 10.08 23.28 24.85
CA VAL A 465 9.95 24.65 25.39
C VAL A 465 10.65 24.79 26.71
N ARG A 466 10.47 23.87 27.67
CA ARG A 466 11.19 23.83 28.94
C ARG A 466 12.71 23.85 28.72
N GLN A 467 13.21 22.99 27.84
CA GLN A 467 14.63 22.96 27.49
C GLN A 467 15.12 24.31 26.91
N ALA A 468 14.33 24.91 25.98
CA ALA A 468 14.68 26.19 25.37
C ALA A 468 14.64 27.38 26.35
N GLN A 469 13.92 27.29 27.46
CA GLN A 469 13.91 28.31 28.52
C GLN A 469 15.18 28.30 29.40
N MET A 470 15.89 27.18 29.47
CA MET A 470 17.14 27.02 30.22
C MET A 470 18.26 27.93 29.67
N PRO A 471 19.28 28.29 30.47
CA PRO A 471 20.54 28.81 29.93
C PRO A 471 21.11 27.83 28.88
N PHE A 472 21.81 28.37 27.86
CA PHE A 472 22.25 27.54 26.73
C PHE A 472 23.13 26.34 27.14
N GLY A 473 24.01 26.55 28.15
CA GLY A 473 24.87 25.47 28.68
C GLY A 473 24.07 24.36 29.34
N ASP A 474 23.07 24.74 30.15
CA ASP A 474 22.21 23.79 30.88
C ASP A 474 21.31 23.02 29.91
N MET A 475 20.74 23.71 28.90
CA MET A 475 20.02 23.05 27.80
C MET A 475 20.88 22.03 27.09
N MET A 476 22.13 22.34 26.79
CA MET A 476 23.04 21.41 26.13
C MET A 476 23.43 20.25 27.03
N ALA A 477 23.50 20.45 28.34
CA ALA A 477 23.74 19.39 29.33
C ALA A 477 22.51 18.47 29.46
N ASP A 478 21.31 19.06 29.54
CA ASP A 478 20.04 18.31 29.57
C ASP A 478 19.86 17.48 28.28
N LEU A 479 20.09 18.05 27.08
CA LEU A 479 20.03 17.30 25.83
C LEU A 479 20.98 16.10 25.78
N ARG A 480 22.15 16.17 26.37
CA ARG A 480 23.12 15.05 26.45
C ARG A 480 22.65 13.93 27.37
N SER A 481 21.95 14.26 28.44
CA SER A 481 21.56 13.31 29.49
C SER A 481 20.14 12.80 29.37
N SER A 482 19.22 13.57 28.79
CA SER A 482 17.79 13.27 28.79
C SER A 482 17.17 13.06 27.40
N ASP A 483 17.75 13.61 26.34
CA ASP A 483 17.19 13.57 24.98
C ASP A 483 17.93 12.57 24.08
N VAL A 484 17.36 12.28 22.90
CA VAL A 484 17.93 11.39 21.87
C VAL A 484 18.05 12.09 20.52
N HIS A 485 17.89 13.41 20.47
CA HIS A 485 17.88 14.20 19.24
C HIS A 485 19.12 15.12 19.13
N PRO A 486 19.59 15.40 17.91
CA PRO A 486 20.66 16.37 17.68
C PRO A 486 20.22 17.80 18.03
N PRO A 487 21.14 18.70 18.37
CA PRO A 487 20.83 19.97 19.03
C PRO A 487 20.39 21.12 18.11
N LEU A 488 20.42 21.00 16.77
CA LEU A 488 20.19 22.14 15.87
C LEU A 488 18.79 22.78 16.06
N HIS A 489 17.76 21.94 16.14
CA HIS A 489 16.40 22.44 16.36
C HIS A 489 16.29 23.17 17.71
N HIS A 490 16.81 22.57 18.79
CA HIS A 490 16.78 23.16 20.14
C HIS A 490 17.56 24.48 20.21
N ALA A 491 18.70 24.59 19.53
CA ALA A 491 19.42 25.83 19.42
C ALA A 491 18.62 26.94 18.67
N ILE A 492 17.91 26.58 17.60
CA ILE A 492 17.01 27.51 16.89
C ILE A 492 15.86 27.93 17.80
N LEU A 493 15.25 26.98 18.50
CA LEU A 493 14.14 27.21 19.42
C LEU A 493 14.59 28.09 20.61
N TRP A 494 15.78 27.82 21.13
CA TRP A 494 16.39 28.63 22.20
C TRP A 494 16.52 30.13 21.81
N VAL A 495 16.95 30.40 20.58
CA VAL A 495 16.98 31.78 20.04
C VAL A 495 15.57 32.32 19.89
N THR A 496 14.64 31.53 19.36
CA THR A 496 13.26 31.94 19.10
C THR A 496 12.55 32.34 20.39
N VAL A 497 12.66 31.50 21.44
CA VAL A 497 12.04 31.77 22.75
C VAL A 497 12.56 33.09 23.37
N ARG A 498 13.84 33.42 23.22
CA ARG A 498 14.41 34.65 23.74
C ARG A 498 14.01 35.92 23.00
N ILE A 499 13.68 35.78 21.73
CA ILE A 499 13.27 36.93 20.89
C ILE A 499 11.75 37.11 20.89
N LEU A 500 10.98 36.02 20.82
CA LEU A 500 9.54 36.04 20.58
C LEU A 500 8.71 35.53 21.77
N GLY A 501 9.36 35.03 22.83
CA GLY A 501 8.68 34.44 23.97
C GLY A 501 8.26 32.99 23.74
N THR A 502 7.42 32.48 24.63
CA THR A 502 7.03 31.07 24.74
C THR A 502 5.64 30.77 24.23
N SER A 503 4.93 31.74 23.63
CA SER A 503 3.59 31.48 23.07
C SER A 503 3.64 30.35 22.03
N GLU A 504 2.56 29.58 21.90
CA GLU A 504 2.46 28.43 20.98
C GLU A 504 2.88 28.79 19.55
N LEU A 505 2.44 29.95 19.08
CA LEU A 505 2.84 30.43 17.75
C LEU A 505 4.34 30.73 17.66
N ALA A 506 4.92 31.36 18.69
CA ALA A 506 6.34 31.69 18.72
C ALA A 506 7.22 30.42 18.67
N VAL A 507 6.91 29.43 19.50
CA VAL A 507 7.70 28.18 19.55
C VAL A 507 7.56 27.32 18.30
N ARG A 508 6.42 27.39 17.59
CA ARG A 508 6.16 26.70 16.31
C ARG A 508 6.74 27.43 15.10
N LEU A 509 7.09 28.70 15.23
CA LEU A 509 7.53 29.54 14.10
C LEU A 509 8.71 28.94 13.30
N PRO A 510 9.76 28.36 13.89
CA PRO A 510 10.84 27.73 13.13
C PRO A 510 10.34 26.61 12.22
N SER A 511 9.42 25.76 12.71
CA SER A 511 8.81 24.68 11.94
C SER A 511 7.89 25.20 10.84
N ILE A 512 7.11 26.25 11.11
CA ILE A 512 6.26 26.93 10.12
C ILE A 512 7.11 27.52 8.99
N VAL A 513 8.17 28.24 9.32
CA VAL A 513 9.09 28.82 8.33
C VAL A 513 9.75 27.74 7.47
N ALA A 514 10.22 26.65 8.08
CA ALA A 514 10.78 25.52 7.35
C ALA A 514 9.75 24.86 6.42
N GLY A 515 8.49 24.74 6.87
CA GLY A 515 7.40 24.18 6.08
C GLY A 515 6.98 25.05 4.89
N VAL A 516 7.04 26.37 5.03
CA VAL A 516 6.83 27.31 3.93
C VAL A 516 8.03 27.27 2.97
N ALA A 517 9.26 27.24 3.49
CA ALA A 517 10.49 27.14 2.69
C ALA A 517 10.60 25.81 1.92
N LEU A 518 9.96 24.74 2.38
CA LEU A 518 9.90 23.45 1.68
C LEU A 518 9.21 23.57 0.31
N VAL A 519 8.27 24.51 0.14
CA VAL A 519 7.53 24.72 -1.13
C VAL A 519 8.47 25.14 -2.25
N PRO A 520 9.25 26.27 -2.13
CA PRO A 520 10.24 26.63 -3.14
C PRO A 520 11.39 25.62 -3.26
N ALA A 521 11.76 24.92 -2.16
CA ALA A 521 12.78 23.88 -2.19
C ALA A 521 12.36 22.70 -3.06
N LEU A 522 11.12 22.24 -2.95
CA LEU A 522 10.57 21.17 -3.81
C LEU A 522 10.39 21.60 -5.26
N LEU A 523 9.95 22.85 -5.49
CA LEU A 523 9.89 23.41 -6.84
C LEU A 523 11.29 23.40 -7.50
N TRP A 524 12.32 23.86 -6.78
CA TRP A 524 13.69 23.86 -7.26
C TRP A 524 14.22 22.44 -7.47
N THR A 525 14.11 21.56 -6.47
CA THR A 525 14.58 20.16 -6.55
C THR A 525 13.88 19.41 -7.68
N GLY A 526 12.57 19.60 -7.84
CA GLY A 526 11.80 18.97 -8.92
C GLY A 526 12.25 19.44 -10.32
N ARG A 527 12.60 20.71 -10.46
CA ARG A 527 13.20 21.27 -11.71
C ARG A 527 14.59 20.71 -11.98
N VAL A 528 15.41 20.57 -10.94
CA VAL A 528 16.78 20.03 -11.05
C VAL A 528 16.76 18.54 -11.40
N VAL A 529 15.89 17.77 -10.75
CA VAL A 529 15.83 16.32 -10.90
C VAL A 529 15.09 15.90 -12.18
N TYR A 530 13.97 16.53 -12.46
CA TYR A 530 13.07 16.17 -13.57
C TYR A 530 12.80 17.34 -14.52
N ASP A 531 11.72 18.09 -14.23
CA ASP A 531 11.24 19.19 -15.04
C ASP A 531 10.38 20.19 -14.24
N ARG A 532 10.05 21.33 -14.90
CA ARG A 532 9.26 22.41 -14.29
C ARG A 532 7.87 21.94 -13.84
N ARG A 533 7.18 21.08 -14.63
CA ARG A 533 5.81 20.63 -14.31
C ARG A 533 5.81 19.76 -13.06
N THR A 534 6.74 18.83 -12.98
CA THR A 534 6.93 17.97 -11.79
C THR A 534 7.25 18.82 -10.55
N GLY A 535 8.12 19.82 -10.68
CA GLY A 535 8.44 20.71 -9.56
C GLY A 535 7.23 21.50 -9.04
N TRP A 536 6.42 22.09 -9.92
CA TRP A 536 5.20 22.80 -9.53
C TRP A 536 4.18 21.90 -8.86
N LEU A 537 3.95 20.71 -9.42
CA LEU A 537 2.98 19.78 -8.83
C LEU A 537 3.45 19.29 -7.45
N ALA A 538 4.74 18.96 -7.29
CA ALA A 538 5.29 18.56 -5.99
C ALA A 538 5.17 19.68 -4.93
N ALA A 539 5.46 20.93 -5.33
CA ALA A 539 5.30 22.11 -4.46
C ALA A 539 3.84 22.31 -4.04
N THR A 540 2.89 22.17 -4.98
CA THR A 540 1.45 22.25 -4.69
C THR A 540 1.01 21.14 -3.74
N MET A 541 1.43 19.89 -3.98
CA MET A 541 1.12 18.76 -3.09
C MET A 541 1.68 18.99 -1.68
N ALA A 542 2.91 19.50 -1.54
CA ALA A 542 3.52 19.76 -0.23
C ALA A 542 2.83 20.90 0.54
N THR A 543 2.22 21.84 -0.16
CA THR A 543 1.45 22.93 0.47
C THR A 543 0.28 22.39 1.30
N ILE A 544 -0.40 21.34 0.79
CA ILE A 544 -1.64 20.78 1.34
C ILE A 544 -1.47 19.34 1.88
N ALA A 545 -0.26 18.76 1.81
CA ALA A 545 -0.04 17.41 2.31
C ALA A 545 -0.23 17.36 3.84
N PRO A 546 -1.15 16.53 4.36
CA PRO A 546 -1.49 16.47 5.78
C PRO A 546 -0.26 16.29 6.67
N PHE A 547 0.61 15.34 6.33
CA PHE A 547 1.84 15.06 7.06
C PHE A 547 2.76 16.30 7.16
N VAL A 548 2.93 17.03 6.05
CA VAL A 548 3.80 18.22 6.01
C VAL A 548 3.20 19.38 6.81
N VAL A 549 1.88 19.58 6.71
CA VAL A 549 1.17 20.64 7.47
C VAL A 549 1.24 20.35 8.96
N TRP A 550 0.91 19.10 9.36
CA TRP A 550 0.92 18.68 10.77
C TRP A 550 2.26 18.97 11.45
N TYR A 551 3.35 18.43 10.89
CA TYR A 551 4.68 18.61 11.47
C TYR A 551 5.24 20.02 11.31
N SER A 552 4.67 20.85 10.44
CA SER A 552 4.98 22.29 10.41
C SER A 552 4.27 23.07 11.53
N GLN A 553 3.24 22.50 12.13
CA GLN A 553 2.49 23.04 13.27
C GLN A 553 2.97 22.47 14.60
N GLU A 554 4.11 21.79 14.65
CA GLU A 554 4.74 21.28 15.86
C GLU A 554 6.08 21.96 16.10
N ALA A 555 6.38 22.31 17.37
CA ALA A 555 7.67 22.85 17.80
C ALA A 555 8.75 21.75 17.86
N ARG A 556 8.92 20.99 16.76
CA ARG A 556 9.84 19.86 16.64
C ARG A 556 10.63 19.91 15.32
N MET A 557 11.72 19.17 15.25
CA MET A 557 12.71 19.20 14.18
C MET A 557 12.23 18.64 12.81
N TYR A 558 11.09 17.99 12.73
CA TYR A 558 10.70 17.16 11.56
C TYR A 558 10.60 17.95 10.25
N THR A 559 10.10 19.18 10.29
CA THR A 559 9.97 20.01 9.09
C THR A 559 11.32 20.58 8.61
N LEU A 560 12.23 20.89 9.54
CA LEU A 560 13.63 21.23 9.21
C LEU A 560 14.32 20.04 8.52
N PHE A 561 14.11 18.83 9.04
CA PHE A 561 14.61 17.59 8.46
C PHE A 561 14.09 17.38 7.03
N MET A 562 12.77 17.59 6.78
CA MET A 562 12.18 17.56 5.44
C MET A 562 12.83 18.57 4.48
N LEU A 563 13.02 19.80 4.95
CA LEU A 563 13.61 20.88 4.16
C LEU A 563 15.05 20.55 3.76
N PHE A 564 15.91 20.21 4.73
CA PHE A 564 17.31 19.90 4.46
C PHE A 564 17.47 18.63 3.60
N ALA A 565 16.66 17.58 3.82
CA ALA A 565 16.66 16.39 2.98
C ALA A 565 16.32 16.72 1.52
N THR A 566 15.32 17.58 1.31
CA THR A 566 14.91 18.03 -0.04
C THR A 566 16.01 18.81 -0.74
N VAL A 567 16.63 19.77 -0.03
CA VAL A 567 17.70 20.61 -0.59
C VAL A 567 18.97 19.79 -0.86
N ALA A 568 19.35 18.87 0.05
CA ALA A 568 20.50 18.00 -0.12
C ALA A 568 20.37 17.12 -1.37
N VAL A 569 19.20 16.56 -1.65
CA VAL A 569 18.92 15.77 -2.87
C VAL A 569 19.02 16.63 -4.12
N GLY A 570 18.44 17.82 -4.12
CA GLY A 570 18.57 18.78 -5.22
C GLY A 570 20.04 19.17 -5.49
N ALA A 571 20.77 19.50 -4.43
CA ALA A 571 22.19 19.86 -4.48
C ALA A 571 23.05 18.69 -4.98
N GLN A 572 22.78 17.45 -4.50
CA GLN A 572 23.47 16.25 -4.98
C GLN A 572 23.33 16.08 -6.50
N VAL A 573 22.10 16.13 -7.01
CA VAL A 573 21.85 15.97 -8.45
C VAL A 573 22.49 17.10 -9.24
N GLN A 574 22.46 18.33 -8.72
CA GLN A 574 23.06 19.50 -9.37
C GLN A 574 24.60 19.42 -9.39
N ALA A 575 25.23 19.02 -8.27
CA ALA A 575 26.68 18.81 -8.17
C ALA A 575 27.16 17.74 -9.15
N VAL A 576 26.44 16.63 -9.27
CA VAL A 576 26.73 15.58 -10.27
C VAL A 576 26.59 16.12 -11.70
N ARG A 577 25.62 17.01 -11.98
CA ARG A 577 25.37 17.54 -13.33
C ARG A 577 26.36 18.63 -13.76
N ARG A 578 26.63 19.58 -12.89
CA ARG A 578 27.37 20.82 -13.19
C ARG A 578 28.82 20.74 -12.75
N GLY A 579 29.11 20.05 -11.64
CA GLY A 579 30.44 19.97 -11.05
C GLY A 579 30.93 21.27 -10.41
N HIS A 580 30.02 22.29 -10.20
CA HIS A 580 30.44 23.55 -9.60
C HIS A 580 30.71 23.37 -8.10
N ARG A 581 31.75 24.03 -7.59
CA ARG A 581 32.11 24.00 -6.15
C ARG A 581 30.97 24.48 -5.24
N ALA A 582 30.19 25.46 -5.69
CA ALA A 582 29.03 25.96 -4.94
C ALA A 582 27.97 24.86 -4.74
N ASP A 583 27.72 23.99 -5.74
CA ASP A 583 26.73 22.90 -5.64
C ASP A 583 27.22 21.82 -4.65
N TRP A 584 28.53 21.53 -4.65
CA TRP A 584 29.16 20.62 -3.68
C TRP A 584 29.15 21.19 -2.26
N LEU A 585 29.40 22.49 -2.12
CA LEU A 585 29.31 23.17 -0.82
C LEU A 585 27.86 23.17 -0.29
N LEU A 586 26.87 23.49 -1.14
CA LEU A 586 25.46 23.42 -0.77
C LEU A 586 25.09 22.02 -0.31
N TYR A 587 25.52 20.98 -1.04
CA TYR A 587 25.32 19.58 -0.64
C TYR A 587 25.93 19.31 0.74
N ALA A 588 27.19 19.69 0.97
CA ALA A 588 27.89 19.42 2.21
C ALA A 588 27.25 20.13 3.41
N VAL A 589 26.91 21.41 3.28
CA VAL A 589 26.30 22.21 4.36
C VAL A 589 24.90 21.68 4.69
N THR A 590 24.06 21.40 3.68
CA THR A 590 22.70 20.91 3.92
C THR A 590 22.69 19.49 4.47
N THR A 591 23.65 18.64 4.07
CA THR A 591 23.80 17.29 4.61
C THR A 591 24.31 17.30 6.05
N ALA A 592 25.24 18.19 6.39
CA ALA A 592 25.66 18.40 7.77
C ALA A 592 24.49 18.92 8.63
N ALA A 593 23.76 19.94 8.16
CA ALA A 593 22.56 20.44 8.85
C ALA A 593 21.50 19.34 9.04
N LEU A 594 21.36 18.44 8.07
CA LEU A 594 20.48 17.27 8.17
C LEU A 594 20.88 16.35 9.35
N LEU A 595 22.18 16.05 9.50
CA LEU A 595 22.71 15.25 10.61
C LEU A 595 22.55 15.97 11.98
N TRP A 596 22.71 17.30 12.00
CA TRP A 596 22.50 18.12 13.19
C TRP A 596 21.02 18.25 13.58
N THR A 597 20.10 17.84 12.67
CA THR A 597 18.64 17.89 12.90
C THR A 597 18.09 16.55 13.35
N GLN A 598 18.57 15.42 12.79
CA GLN A 598 18.05 14.08 13.08
C GLN A 598 19.07 12.99 12.75
N TYR A 599 19.32 12.06 13.67
CA TYR A 599 20.28 10.96 13.47
C TYR A 599 19.86 9.97 12.38
N PHE A 600 18.57 9.81 12.14
CA PHE A 600 18.07 9.00 11.01
C PHE A 600 18.50 9.52 9.63
N ALA A 601 19.09 10.72 9.56
CA ALA A 601 19.77 11.27 8.38
C ALA A 601 20.91 10.39 7.86
N LEU A 602 21.49 9.53 8.69
CA LEU A 602 22.50 8.55 8.26
C LEU A 602 21.99 7.62 7.16
N LEU A 603 20.71 7.24 7.21
CA LEU A 603 20.13 6.32 6.21
C LEU A 603 20.08 6.94 4.80
N PRO A 604 19.47 8.12 4.57
CA PRO A 604 19.54 8.77 3.27
C PRO A 604 20.97 9.17 2.87
N LEU A 605 21.85 9.52 3.80
CA LEU A 605 23.25 9.77 3.52
C LEU A 605 23.94 8.55 2.92
N MET A 606 23.76 7.36 3.49
CA MET A 606 24.32 6.11 2.95
C MET A 606 23.87 5.85 1.51
N VAL A 607 22.59 6.09 1.22
CA VAL A 607 22.04 5.98 -0.15
C VAL A 607 22.71 6.98 -1.09
N GLN A 608 22.89 8.23 -0.65
CA GLN A 608 23.55 9.29 -1.43
C GLN A 608 25.01 8.97 -1.71
N GLN A 609 25.76 8.47 -0.71
CA GLN A 609 27.17 8.07 -0.88
C GLN A 609 27.31 6.89 -1.84
N THR A 610 26.41 5.90 -1.75
CA THR A 610 26.36 4.79 -2.69
C THR A 610 26.11 5.27 -4.12
N ALA A 611 25.19 6.23 -4.31
CA ALA A 611 24.93 6.82 -5.62
C ALA A 611 26.16 7.56 -6.19
N PHE A 612 26.88 8.31 -5.35
CA PHE A 612 28.15 8.94 -5.78
C PHE A 612 29.20 7.91 -6.17
N ALA A 613 29.35 6.82 -5.41
CA ALA A 613 30.29 5.73 -5.74
C ALA A 613 29.96 5.10 -7.10
N VAL A 614 28.67 4.82 -7.37
CA VAL A 614 28.22 4.31 -8.68
C VAL A 614 28.57 5.27 -9.83
N VAL A 615 28.32 6.58 -9.63
CA VAL A 615 28.66 7.61 -10.63
C VAL A 615 30.18 7.68 -10.83
N ALA A 616 30.98 7.63 -9.77
CA ALA A 616 32.43 7.66 -9.82
C ALA A 616 32.99 6.49 -10.64
N VAL A 617 32.53 5.26 -10.38
CA VAL A 617 32.92 4.06 -11.15
C VAL A 617 32.55 4.22 -12.64
N GLY A 618 31.33 4.69 -12.90
CA GLY A 618 30.85 4.91 -14.27
C GLY A 618 31.68 5.94 -15.04
N ARG A 619 32.07 7.05 -14.39
CA ARG A 619 32.93 8.09 -14.99
C ARG A 619 34.34 7.60 -15.20
N ARG A 620 34.97 6.94 -14.21
CA ARG A 620 36.33 6.39 -14.34
C ARG A 620 36.47 5.37 -15.48
N ARG A 621 35.44 4.57 -15.74
CA ARG A 621 35.44 3.59 -16.86
C ARG A 621 35.38 4.27 -18.23
N ARG A 622 34.90 5.51 -18.33
CA ARG A 622 34.73 6.23 -19.59
C ARG A 622 35.83 7.24 -19.87
N ASP A 623 36.17 8.02 -18.89
CA ASP A 623 37.19 9.02 -18.87
C ASP A 623 37.83 9.05 -17.49
N ARG A 624 39.12 8.65 -17.45
CA ARG A 624 39.91 8.55 -16.23
C ARG A 624 40.13 9.91 -15.54
N LEU A 625 40.35 10.98 -16.33
CA LEU A 625 40.59 12.33 -15.79
C LEU A 625 39.28 12.97 -15.25
N ALA A 626 38.21 12.88 -16.01
CA ALA A 626 36.91 13.36 -15.55
C ALA A 626 36.39 12.57 -14.30
N GLY A 627 36.72 11.27 -14.23
CA GLY A 627 36.46 10.45 -13.06
C GLY A 627 37.27 10.87 -11.83
N GLN A 628 38.54 11.23 -12.00
CA GLN A 628 39.40 11.71 -10.89
C GLN A 628 38.93 13.06 -10.34
N GLY A 629 38.56 14.02 -11.20
CA GLY A 629 38.01 15.32 -10.79
C GLY A 629 36.76 15.17 -9.97
N PHE A 630 35.82 14.33 -10.42
CA PHE A 630 34.58 14.05 -9.68
C PHE A 630 34.85 13.41 -8.30
N VAL A 631 35.76 12.44 -8.23
CA VAL A 631 36.08 11.76 -6.96
C VAL A 631 36.73 12.74 -5.98
N ARG A 632 37.60 13.62 -6.44
CA ARG A 632 38.19 14.67 -5.59
C ARG A 632 37.11 15.57 -4.98
N ASP A 633 36.20 16.06 -5.79
CA ASP A 633 35.14 16.97 -5.33
C ASP A 633 34.13 16.26 -4.41
N TRP A 634 33.81 14.99 -4.70
CA TRP A 634 33.01 14.13 -3.81
C TRP A 634 33.70 13.90 -2.47
N VAL A 635 34.97 13.47 -2.46
CA VAL A 635 35.73 13.24 -1.21
C VAL A 635 35.87 14.52 -0.41
N ALA A 636 36.14 15.66 -1.07
CA ALA A 636 36.22 16.96 -0.40
C ALA A 636 34.89 17.38 0.26
N SER A 637 33.77 17.19 -0.44
CA SER A 637 32.44 17.50 0.10
C SER A 637 32.05 16.55 1.25
N THR A 638 32.34 15.26 1.14
CA THR A 638 32.12 14.29 2.20
C THR A 638 33.01 14.56 3.40
N GLY A 639 34.29 14.90 3.19
CA GLY A 639 35.20 15.32 4.25
C GLY A 639 34.68 16.57 4.97
N LEU A 640 34.08 17.52 4.24
CA LEU A 640 33.44 18.69 4.85
C LEU A 640 32.20 18.32 5.68
N VAL A 641 31.35 17.40 5.19
CA VAL A 641 30.21 16.87 5.98
C VAL A 641 30.71 16.27 7.30
N VAL A 642 31.75 15.40 7.22
CA VAL A 642 32.36 14.78 8.41
C VAL A 642 32.91 15.86 9.34
N ALA A 643 33.71 16.81 8.84
CA ALA A 643 34.30 17.87 9.66
C ALA A 643 33.25 18.71 10.39
N LEU A 644 32.17 19.11 9.70
CA LEU A 644 31.07 19.87 10.27
C LEU A 644 30.24 19.03 11.27
N SER A 645 30.26 17.71 11.16
CA SER A 645 29.52 16.81 12.06
C SER A 645 30.35 16.25 13.20
N LEU A 646 31.68 16.44 13.23
CA LEU A 646 32.55 15.98 14.32
C LEU A 646 32.08 16.44 15.72
N PRO A 647 31.61 17.69 15.92
CA PRO A 647 31.16 18.14 17.24
C PRO A 647 29.90 17.40 17.73
N LEU A 648 29.17 16.67 16.87
CA LEU A 648 28.04 15.83 17.28
C LEU A 648 28.48 14.53 17.98
N LEU A 649 29.71 14.04 17.75
CA LEU A 649 30.15 12.73 18.27
C LEU A 649 30.13 12.63 19.80
N PRO A 650 30.63 13.62 20.57
CA PRO A 650 30.51 13.59 22.02
C PRO A 650 29.05 13.59 22.48
N ILE A 651 28.18 14.40 21.85
CA ILE A 651 26.76 14.48 22.19
C ILE A 651 26.08 13.14 21.91
N LEU A 652 26.33 12.56 20.74
CA LEU A 652 25.81 11.24 20.38
C LEU A 652 26.28 10.13 21.34
N HIS A 653 27.55 10.18 21.75
CA HIS A 653 28.11 9.23 22.71
C HIS A 653 27.37 9.32 24.05
N ASP A 654 27.24 10.53 24.61
CA ASP A 654 26.58 10.76 25.89
C ASP A 654 25.11 10.33 25.86
N GLN A 655 24.39 10.71 24.82
CA GLN A 655 22.99 10.31 24.58
C GLN A 655 22.84 8.78 24.41
N PHE A 656 23.77 8.12 23.71
CA PHE A 656 23.77 6.67 23.57
C PHE A 656 23.99 5.96 24.89
N VAL A 657 24.94 6.41 25.71
CA VAL A 657 25.19 5.89 27.07
C VAL A 657 23.96 6.09 27.96
N ALA A 658 23.38 7.28 27.97
CA ALA A 658 22.17 7.57 28.72
C ALA A 658 20.98 6.73 28.30
N TYR A 659 20.79 6.51 26.98
CA TYR A 659 19.73 5.65 26.45
C TYR A 659 19.91 4.18 26.84
N THR A 660 21.14 3.64 26.73
CA THR A 660 21.42 2.24 27.07
C THR A 660 21.27 1.96 28.55
N SER A 661 21.66 2.91 29.42
CA SER A 661 21.49 2.76 30.87
C SER A 661 20.01 2.74 31.30
N ARG A 662 19.14 3.49 30.64
CA ARG A 662 17.70 3.46 30.91
C ARG A 662 17.02 2.21 30.34
N SER A 663 17.45 1.73 29.16
CA SER A 663 16.83 0.57 28.50
C SER A 663 17.23 -0.77 29.13
N SER A 664 18.28 -0.81 29.95
CA SER A 664 18.67 -2.04 30.68
C SER A 664 17.68 -2.47 31.78
N GLY A 665 16.73 -1.59 32.15
CA GLY A 665 15.64 -1.91 33.08
C GLY A 665 14.38 -2.51 32.41
N LEU A 666 14.31 -2.54 31.09
CA LEU A 666 13.17 -3.13 30.37
C LEU A 666 13.43 -4.63 30.12
N VAL A 667 12.57 -5.48 30.69
CA VAL A 667 12.65 -6.94 30.60
C VAL A 667 12.59 -7.38 29.14
N PRO A 668 13.62 -8.08 28.60
CA PRO A 668 13.53 -8.65 27.25
C PRO A 668 12.65 -9.89 27.32
N GLY A 669 11.49 -9.90 26.65
CA GLY A 669 10.80 -11.17 26.54
C GLY A 669 9.35 -11.24 26.10
N GLN A 670 8.71 -10.23 25.53
CA GLN A 670 7.28 -10.35 25.16
C GLN A 670 6.88 -10.08 23.71
N ALA A 671 7.77 -10.13 22.76
CA ALA A 671 7.34 -10.06 21.34
C ALA A 671 7.78 -11.32 20.58
N GLY A 672 6.86 -12.24 20.35
CA GLY A 672 7.10 -13.37 19.44
C GLY A 672 7.42 -12.88 18.02
N ALA A 673 8.31 -13.58 17.29
CA ALA A 673 8.78 -13.20 15.96
C ALA A 673 7.64 -12.92 14.93
N ALA A 674 6.50 -13.60 15.08
CA ALA A 674 5.32 -13.36 14.23
C ALA A 674 4.66 -12.00 14.48
N SER A 675 4.63 -11.53 15.74
CA SER A 675 4.07 -10.21 16.07
C SER A 675 4.92 -9.05 15.56
N SER A 676 6.24 -9.24 15.42
CA SER A 676 7.16 -8.24 14.90
C SER A 676 7.03 -8.00 13.40
N VAL A 677 6.81 -9.05 12.59
CA VAL A 677 6.60 -8.95 11.14
C VAL A 677 5.25 -8.28 10.85
N VAL A 678 4.19 -8.66 11.58
CA VAL A 678 2.86 -8.03 11.45
C VAL A 678 2.91 -6.57 11.89
N GLY A 679 3.56 -6.25 13.01
CA GLY A 679 3.76 -4.88 13.48
C GLY A 679 4.50 -4.01 12.44
N GLY A 680 5.55 -4.56 11.80
CA GLY A 680 6.27 -3.88 10.72
C GLY A 680 5.41 -3.64 9.48
N ALA A 681 4.58 -4.60 9.07
CA ALA A 681 3.65 -4.43 7.94
C ALA A 681 2.57 -3.36 8.22
N ILE A 682 2.00 -3.36 9.43
CA ILE A 682 1.07 -2.33 9.90
C ILE A 682 1.74 -0.95 9.88
N SER A 683 3.00 -0.86 10.33
CA SER A 683 3.74 0.39 10.34
C SER A 683 4.02 0.93 8.94
N VAL A 684 4.40 0.09 7.97
CA VAL A 684 4.57 0.48 6.56
C VAL A 684 3.25 1.00 5.97
N TYR A 685 2.14 0.34 6.29
CA TYR A 685 0.81 0.79 5.86
C TYR A 685 0.44 2.13 6.50
N ALA A 686 0.64 2.27 7.81
CA ALA A 686 0.39 3.49 8.55
C ALA A 686 1.21 4.69 8.04
N ILE A 687 2.48 4.48 7.65
CA ILE A 687 3.30 5.50 6.98
C ILE A 687 2.62 6.02 5.72
N GLY A 688 2.12 5.12 4.88
CA GLY A 688 1.46 5.53 3.67
C GLY A 688 0.14 6.25 3.89
N ALA A 689 -0.66 5.77 4.84
CA ALA A 689 -1.90 6.41 5.23
C ALA A 689 -1.64 7.81 5.78
N ASN A 690 -0.63 7.98 6.66
CA ASN A 690 -0.23 9.29 7.17
C ASN A 690 0.32 10.24 6.11
N LEU A 691 1.02 9.72 5.09
CA LEU A 691 1.51 10.52 3.97
C LEU A 691 0.37 11.18 3.19
N ILE A 692 -0.74 10.46 3.02
CA ILE A 692 -1.90 10.87 2.21
C ILE A 692 -2.94 11.56 3.07
N TRP A 693 -3.27 11.02 4.23
CA TRP A 693 -4.42 11.41 5.04
C TRP A 693 -4.05 12.11 6.34
N GLY A 694 -2.80 11.99 6.79
CA GLY A 694 -2.33 12.54 8.05
C GLY A 694 -2.94 11.92 9.29
N VAL A 695 -3.71 10.86 9.16
CA VAL A 695 -4.40 10.22 10.27
C VAL A 695 -3.51 9.14 10.87
N TRP A 696 -3.28 9.24 12.16
CA TRP A 696 -2.57 8.27 12.95
C TRP A 696 -3.60 7.42 13.71
N GLY A 697 -3.63 6.15 13.40
CA GLY A 697 -4.60 5.23 13.97
C GLY A 697 -5.89 5.10 13.15
N TYR A 698 -6.40 3.89 13.12
CA TYR A 698 -7.56 3.51 12.32
C TYR A 698 -8.81 3.59 13.19
N HIS A 699 -9.67 4.56 12.92
CA HIS A 699 -11.06 4.44 13.32
C HIS A 699 -11.76 3.60 12.27
N ALA A 700 -12.12 2.37 12.61
CA ALA A 700 -12.70 1.39 11.68
C ALA A 700 -13.98 1.89 10.96
N ASP A 701 -14.66 2.88 11.53
CA ASP A 701 -15.95 3.38 11.09
C ASP A 701 -15.89 4.63 10.20
N SER A 702 -14.70 5.19 9.91
CA SER A 702 -14.64 6.41 9.10
C SER A 702 -14.52 6.10 7.62
N THR A 703 -15.25 6.86 6.78
CA THR A 703 -15.12 6.84 5.31
C THR A 703 -13.65 7.09 4.87
N MET A 704 -12.85 7.75 5.70
CA MET A 704 -11.43 8.01 5.46
C MET A 704 -10.57 6.76 5.55
N VAL A 705 -10.89 5.78 6.40
CA VAL A 705 -10.23 4.47 6.42
C VAL A 705 -10.40 3.77 5.07
N GLN A 706 -11.58 3.87 4.48
CA GLN A 706 -11.86 3.31 3.15
C GLN A 706 -10.98 3.96 2.07
N LEU A 707 -10.72 5.26 2.18
CA LEU A 707 -9.86 5.99 1.25
C LEU A 707 -8.36 5.77 1.55
N THR A 708 -7.96 5.43 2.77
CA THR A 708 -6.56 5.05 3.09
C THR A 708 -6.12 3.77 2.36
N ALA A 709 -7.09 2.92 1.97
CA ALA A 709 -6.82 1.75 1.14
C ALA A 709 -6.28 2.10 -0.27
N LEU A 710 -6.40 3.36 -0.71
CA LEU A 710 -5.81 3.85 -1.97
C LEU A 710 -4.29 4.09 -1.90
N TRP A 711 -3.69 4.09 -0.70
CA TRP A 711 -2.25 4.27 -0.53
C TRP A 711 -1.40 3.17 -1.22
N PRO A 712 -1.76 1.89 -1.20
CA PRO A 712 -1.04 0.87 -1.96
C PRO A 712 -1.00 1.17 -3.46
N LEU A 713 -2.00 1.90 -3.98
CA LEU A 713 -2.00 2.44 -5.33
C LEU A 713 -0.77 3.33 -5.58
N LEU A 714 -0.51 4.26 -4.70
CA LEU A 714 0.63 5.17 -4.83
C LEU A 714 1.96 4.41 -4.80
N MET A 715 2.11 3.44 -3.87
CA MET A 715 3.29 2.58 -3.80
C MET A 715 3.47 1.73 -5.05
N LEU A 716 2.41 1.08 -5.51
CA LEU A 716 2.42 0.28 -6.74
C LEU A 716 2.84 1.14 -7.93
N LEU A 717 2.29 2.33 -8.05
CA LEU A 717 2.58 3.26 -9.13
C LEU A 717 4.04 3.78 -9.06
N VAL A 718 4.57 4.06 -7.87
CA VAL A 718 5.99 4.41 -7.68
C VAL A 718 6.90 3.27 -8.09
N LEU A 719 6.59 2.03 -7.69
CA LEU A 719 7.37 0.84 -8.04
C LEU A 719 7.32 0.52 -9.54
N VAL A 720 6.17 0.78 -10.19
CA VAL A 720 6.01 0.67 -11.66
C VAL A 720 6.91 1.66 -12.40
N LEU A 721 7.03 2.88 -11.90
CA LEU A 721 7.97 3.88 -12.45
C LEU A 721 9.42 3.44 -12.32
N LEU A 722 9.77 2.79 -11.20
CA LEU A 722 11.10 2.23 -10.97
C LEU A 722 11.45 1.15 -12.01
N GLY A 723 10.50 0.27 -12.31
CA GLY A 723 10.70 -0.82 -13.28
C GLY A 723 10.90 -0.34 -14.72
N ARG A 724 10.33 0.79 -15.09
CA ARG A 724 10.24 1.25 -16.49
C ARG A 724 11.20 2.37 -16.88
N GLY A 725 11.52 3.25 -15.96
CA GLY A 725 12.19 4.51 -16.29
C GLY A 725 13.69 4.39 -16.57
N ARG A 726 14.39 3.31 -16.14
CA ARG A 726 15.86 3.20 -16.13
C ARG A 726 16.57 4.54 -15.83
N SER A 727 15.83 5.54 -15.34
CA SER A 727 16.35 6.84 -14.94
C SER A 727 17.07 6.67 -13.61
N HIS A 728 18.40 6.79 -13.62
CA HIS A 728 19.20 6.72 -12.40
C HIS A 728 18.74 7.71 -11.33
N ARG A 729 18.13 8.84 -11.73
CA ARG A 729 17.56 9.83 -10.81
C ARG A 729 16.32 9.29 -10.11
N THR A 730 15.40 8.66 -10.84
CA THR A 730 14.21 8.02 -10.26
C THR A 730 14.62 6.88 -9.33
N MET A 731 15.63 6.08 -9.70
CA MET A 731 16.17 5.03 -8.85
C MET A 731 16.80 5.59 -7.57
N LEU A 732 17.52 6.71 -7.64
CA LEU A 732 18.06 7.40 -6.46
C LEU A 732 16.93 7.85 -5.53
N LEU A 733 15.92 8.56 -6.05
CA LEU A 733 14.82 9.06 -5.24
C LEU A 733 14.04 7.91 -4.59
N ALA A 734 13.80 6.85 -5.31
CA ALA A 734 13.13 5.69 -4.78
C ALA A 734 13.96 4.96 -3.72
N ALA A 735 15.27 4.84 -3.91
CA ALA A 735 16.14 4.29 -2.88
C ALA A 735 16.15 5.16 -1.62
N LEU A 736 16.06 6.50 -1.75
CA LEU A 736 15.95 7.42 -0.63
C LEU A 736 14.62 7.29 0.14
N VAL A 737 13.57 6.74 -0.45
CA VAL A 737 12.30 6.42 0.21
C VAL A 737 12.30 5.00 0.76
N VAL A 738 12.70 4.02 -0.06
CA VAL A 738 12.55 2.59 0.26
C VAL A 738 13.63 2.10 1.24
N ALA A 739 14.90 2.55 1.09
CA ALA A 739 15.97 2.04 1.95
C ALA A 739 15.83 2.47 3.42
N PRO A 740 15.48 3.73 3.76
CA PRO A 740 15.16 4.10 5.13
C PRO A 740 13.97 3.33 5.70
N LEU A 741 12.90 3.12 4.90
CA LEU A 741 11.76 2.31 5.31
C LEU A 741 12.16 0.87 5.61
N ALA A 742 12.93 0.25 4.72
CA ALA A 742 13.39 -1.12 4.91
C ALA A 742 14.32 -1.26 6.13
N ALA A 743 15.22 -0.29 6.34
CA ALA A 743 16.10 -0.28 7.50
C ALA A 743 15.32 -0.11 8.81
N LEU A 744 14.37 0.83 8.85
CA LEU A 744 13.48 1.01 10.01
C LEU A 744 12.59 -0.21 10.23
N PHE A 745 12.11 -0.86 9.18
CA PHE A 745 11.36 -2.11 9.28
C PHE A 745 12.20 -3.21 9.95
N VAL A 746 13.45 -3.41 9.51
CA VAL A 746 14.35 -4.42 10.09
C VAL A 746 14.67 -4.11 11.56
N VAL A 747 14.92 -2.86 11.88
CA VAL A 747 15.22 -2.43 13.26
C VAL A 747 13.98 -2.48 14.15
N GLY A 748 12.83 -2.01 13.64
CA GLY A 748 11.54 -2.03 14.34
C GLY A 748 11.01 -3.45 14.58
N ALA A 749 11.37 -4.42 13.71
CA ALA A 749 11.08 -5.82 13.95
C ALA A 749 11.82 -6.40 15.17
N GLN A 750 12.92 -5.78 15.58
CA GLN A 750 13.70 -6.18 16.76
C GLN A 750 13.34 -5.38 18.03
N LYS A 751 12.93 -4.11 17.87
CA LYS A 751 12.55 -3.22 18.98
C LYS A 751 11.35 -2.34 18.55
N ARG A 752 10.19 -2.61 19.15
CA ARG A 752 8.89 -1.96 18.78
C ARG A 752 8.91 -0.43 18.94
N ASP A 753 9.64 0.09 19.91
CA ASP A 753 9.67 1.51 20.27
C ASP A 753 10.51 2.38 19.33
N LEU A 754 11.28 1.76 18.42
CA LEU A 754 12.11 2.49 17.45
C LEU A 754 11.38 2.74 16.12
N PHE A 755 10.14 2.28 15.97
CA PHE A 755 9.39 2.49 14.73
C PHE A 755 8.33 3.58 14.88
N GLU A 756 8.72 4.82 14.63
CA GLU A 756 7.82 5.97 14.59
C GLU A 756 7.81 6.62 13.21
N LEU A 757 6.61 6.99 12.75
CA LEU A 757 6.41 7.64 11.44
C LEU A 757 7.21 8.93 11.28
N ARG A 758 7.37 9.68 12.37
CA ARG A 758 8.10 10.94 12.41
C ARG A 758 9.58 10.78 12.03
N TYR A 759 10.19 9.61 12.26
CA TYR A 759 11.58 9.33 11.86
C TYR A 759 11.76 9.20 10.35
N PHE A 760 10.66 8.96 9.64
CA PHE A 760 10.62 8.86 8.18
C PHE A 760 10.36 10.21 7.49
N SER A 761 10.13 11.28 8.23
CA SER A 761 9.70 12.59 7.70
C SER A 761 10.60 13.13 6.58
N GLY A 762 11.91 12.92 6.63
CA GLY A 762 12.85 13.34 5.57
C GLY A 762 12.61 12.70 4.19
N ALA A 763 11.95 11.54 4.12
CA ALA A 763 11.62 10.87 2.87
C ALA A 763 10.28 11.35 2.26
N VAL A 764 9.41 11.98 3.07
CA VAL A 764 8.07 12.43 2.65
C VAL A 764 8.11 13.39 1.45
N PRO A 765 8.91 14.46 1.44
CA PRO A 765 9.00 15.36 0.30
C PRO A 765 9.49 14.65 -0.97
N ILE A 766 10.38 13.66 -0.82
CA ILE A 766 10.91 12.87 -1.93
C ILE A 766 9.81 11.96 -2.50
N ALA A 767 8.97 11.37 -1.64
CA ALA A 767 7.81 10.59 -2.05
C ALA A 767 6.78 11.46 -2.80
N LEU A 768 6.50 12.69 -2.32
CA LEU A 768 5.64 13.64 -3.02
C LEU A 768 6.20 14.03 -4.40
N LEU A 769 7.52 14.21 -4.50
CA LEU A 769 8.19 14.48 -5.77
C LEU A 769 8.06 13.30 -6.76
N LEU A 770 8.19 12.06 -6.27
CA LEU A 770 7.95 10.85 -7.05
C LEU A 770 6.49 10.73 -7.50
N ALA A 771 5.54 11.01 -6.61
CA ALA A 771 4.11 11.05 -6.93
C ALA A 771 3.79 12.10 -8.00
N ALA A 772 4.34 13.31 -7.87
CA ALA A 772 4.20 14.37 -8.86
C ALA A 772 4.83 13.96 -10.21
N ARG A 773 5.98 13.30 -10.19
CA ARG A 773 6.60 12.76 -11.42
C ARG A 773 5.71 11.72 -12.09
N LEU A 774 5.09 10.85 -11.31
CA LEU A 774 4.16 9.85 -11.81
C LEU A 774 2.99 10.50 -12.56
N VAL A 775 2.31 11.45 -11.93
CA VAL A 775 1.20 12.18 -12.53
C VAL A 775 1.63 12.85 -13.84
N THR A 776 2.81 13.48 -13.86
CA THR A 776 3.31 14.16 -15.07
C THR A 776 3.69 13.20 -16.21
N VAL A 777 4.18 11.99 -15.90
CA VAL A 777 4.54 10.97 -16.90
C VAL A 777 3.32 10.23 -17.44
N LEU A 778 2.33 9.97 -16.60
CA LEU A 778 1.10 9.27 -17.01
C LEU A 778 0.16 10.17 -17.83
N ALA A 779 0.25 11.47 -17.66
CA ALA A 779 -0.62 12.42 -18.35
C ALA A 779 -0.29 12.55 -19.84
N ARG A 780 -1.08 11.86 -20.68
CA ARG A 780 -0.94 11.88 -22.14
C ARG A 780 -1.39 13.21 -22.79
N SER A 781 -2.18 14.02 -22.09
CA SER A 781 -2.66 15.31 -22.56
C SER A 781 -2.70 16.34 -21.42
N ARG A 782 -2.74 17.64 -21.77
CA ARG A 782 -2.86 18.72 -20.76
C ARG A 782 -4.13 18.57 -19.91
N ARG A 783 -5.25 18.10 -20.50
CA ARG A 783 -6.50 17.87 -19.77
C ARG A 783 -6.36 16.76 -18.73
N VAL A 784 -5.73 15.65 -19.11
CA VAL A 784 -5.45 14.52 -18.20
C VAL A 784 -4.48 14.94 -17.09
N LEU A 785 -3.46 15.73 -17.42
CA LEU A 785 -2.53 16.27 -16.41
C LEU A 785 -3.26 17.13 -15.38
N VAL A 786 -4.10 18.07 -15.85
CA VAL A 786 -4.86 18.93 -14.94
C VAL A 786 -5.83 18.10 -14.09
N ALA A 787 -6.61 17.21 -14.69
CA ALA A 787 -7.56 16.36 -13.97
C ALA A 787 -6.86 15.50 -12.91
N ALA A 788 -5.76 14.80 -13.26
CA ALA A 788 -5.01 13.98 -12.32
C ALA A 788 -4.34 14.80 -11.22
N SER A 789 -3.85 16.02 -11.54
CA SER A 789 -3.29 16.93 -10.54
C SER A 789 -4.37 17.43 -9.57
N VAL A 790 -5.55 17.75 -10.07
CA VAL A 790 -6.71 18.16 -9.26
C VAL A 790 -7.13 17.00 -8.34
N VAL A 791 -7.30 15.79 -8.88
CA VAL A 791 -7.66 14.61 -8.07
C VAL A 791 -6.64 14.36 -6.97
N ALA A 792 -5.34 14.34 -7.28
CA ALA A 792 -4.29 14.15 -6.30
C ALA A 792 -4.29 15.26 -5.22
N SER A 793 -4.52 16.52 -5.62
CA SER A 793 -4.60 17.65 -4.68
C SER A 793 -5.87 17.58 -3.81
N MET A 794 -7.01 17.21 -4.39
CA MET A 794 -8.26 17.04 -3.63
C MET A 794 -8.16 15.91 -2.61
N THR A 795 -7.49 14.81 -2.96
CA THR A 795 -7.23 13.69 -2.05
C THR A 795 -6.43 14.15 -0.83
N LEU A 796 -5.33 14.90 -1.06
CA LEU A 796 -4.53 15.45 0.04
C LEU A 796 -5.30 16.50 0.85
N ALA A 797 -6.09 17.36 0.19
CA ALA A 797 -6.90 18.37 0.85
C ALA A 797 -7.98 17.73 1.74
N ALA A 798 -8.64 16.66 1.26
CA ALA A 798 -9.62 15.91 2.06
C ALA A 798 -8.97 15.32 3.31
N GLY A 799 -7.79 14.70 3.18
CA GLY A 799 -7.03 14.19 4.33
C GLY A 799 -6.60 15.31 5.29
N LEU A 800 -6.25 16.49 4.77
CA LEU A 800 -5.89 17.65 5.60
C LEU A 800 -7.10 18.17 6.39
N VAL A 801 -8.27 18.26 5.75
CA VAL A 801 -9.52 18.67 6.41
C VAL A 801 -9.88 17.69 7.52
N ASP A 802 -9.84 16.39 7.24
CA ASP A 802 -10.09 15.35 8.24
C ASP A 802 -9.09 15.44 9.41
N GLN A 803 -7.82 15.56 9.12
CA GLN A 803 -6.76 15.67 10.13
C GLN A 803 -6.95 16.87 11.08
N GLN A 804 -7.39 18.02 10.54
CA GLN A 804 -7.48 19.27 11.31
C GLN A 804 -8.84 19.42 12.04
N LEU A 805 -9.92 18.86 11.51
CA LEU A 805 -11.29 19.08 12.00
C LEU A 805 -11.92 17.87 12.66
N ASN A 806 -11.35 16.67 12.54
CA ASN A 806 -11.89 15.48 13.15
C ASN A 806 -11.53 15.43 14.64
N GLY A 807 -12.49 15.68 15.51
CA GLY A 807 -12.32 15.63 16.98
C GLY A 807 -11.98 14.24 17.53
N ALA A 808 -12.23 13.18 16.74
CA ALA A 808 -11.82 11.81 17.07
C ALA A 808 -10.38 11.47 16.65
N ASN A 809 -9.61 12.44 16.16
CA ASN A 809 -8.20 12.22 15.81
C ASN A 809 -7.41 11.88 17.09
N PRO A 810 -6.80 10.66 17.19
CA PRO A 810 -6.13 10.21 18.42
C PRO A 810 -4.85 11.00 18.77
N ARG A 811 -4.41 11.91 17.90
CA ARG A 811 -3.28 12.81 18.13
C ARG A 811 -3.70 14.22 18.58
N LEU A 812 -4.99 14.45 18.71
CA LEU A 812 -5.55 15.73 19.14
C LEU A 812 -5.77 15.68 20.65
N TYR A 813 -4.84 16.22 21.43
CA TYR A 813 -4.95 16.34 22.87
C TYR A 813 -5.34 17.78 23.23
N ASP A 814 -6.46 17.96 23.96
CA ASP A 814 -6.91 19.28 24.43
C ASP A 814 -6.43 19.53 25.87
N PHE A 815 -5.10 19.56 26.05
CA PHE A 815 -4.51 19.88 27.37
C PHE A 815 -4.87 21.28 27.85
N GLU A 816 -4.85 22.28 26.94
CA GLU A 816 -5.22 23.65 27.28
C GLU A 816 -6.65 23.74 27.79
N GLY A 817 -7.61 23.10 27.08
CA GLY A 817 -9.02 23.08 27.49
C GLY A 817 -9.24 22.32 28.79
N ALA A 818 -8.54 21.20 28.99
CA ALA A 818 -8.63 20.39 30.21
C ALA A 818 -8.10 21.16 31.43
N LEU A 819 -6.90 21.73 31.34
CA LEU A 819 -6.26 22.47 32.44
C LEU A 819 -6.96 23.82 32.71
N THR A 820 -7.46 24.50 31.68
CA THR A 820 -8.30 25.70 31.84
C THR A 820 -9.61 25.38 32.57
N HIS A 821 -10.18 24.18 32.32
CA HIS A 821 -11.38 23.73 33.04
C HIS A 821 -11.07 23.54 34.52
N VAL A 822 -9.99 22.82 34.88
CA VAL A 822 -9.55 22.66 36.27
C VAL A 822 -9.36 24.02 36.96
N LYS A 823 -8.59 24.94 36.36
CA LYS A 823 -8.33 26.28 36.88
C LYS A 823 -9.60 27.12 37.08
N ARG A 824 -10.61 26.96 36.20
CA ARG A 824 -11.86 27.76 36.27
C ARG A 824 -12.77 27.28 37.39
N VAL A 825 -12.84 25.98 37.61
CA VAL A 825 -13.72 25.39 38.63
C VAL A 825 -13.13 25.59 40.00
N ASP A 826 -11.81 25.46 40.09
CA ASP A 826 -11.14 25.33 41.40
C ASP A 826 -10.37 26.59 41.82
N GLY A 827 -10.54 27.73 41.30
CA GLY A 827 -9.90 29.05 41.65
C GLY A 827 -9.15 29.18 42.98
N GLY A 828 -8.80 28.08 43.64
CA GLY A 828 -8.30 27.98 45.00
C GLY A 828 -6.87 27.44 45.15
N GLU A 829 -6.24 27.93 46.22
CA GLU A 829 -4.86 27.64 46.56
C GLU A 829 -4.64 26.20 47.09
N ASP A 830 -5.74 25.39 47.32
CA ASP A 830 -5.66 24.09 48.02
C ASP A 830 -6.07 22.88 47.16
N ALA A 831 -6.09 23.02 45.82
CA ALA A 831 -6.41 21.92 44.89
C ALA A 831 -5.16 21.16 44.48
N VAL A 832 -5.27 19.83 44.36
CA VAL A 832 -4.18 18.95 43.88
C VAL A 832 -4.57 18.25 42.58
N LEU A 833 -3.71 18.32 41.55
CA LEU A 833 -3.87 17.62 40.27
C LEU A 833 -2.95 16.40 40.22
N LEU A 834 -3.56 15.21 40.28
CA LEU A 834 -2.86 13.95 40.02
C LEU A 834 -2.91 13.65 38.51
N TYR A 835 -1.80 13.24 37.93
CA TYR A 835 -1.76 12.96 36.50
C TYR A 835 -1.08 11.64 36.15
N GLU A 836 -1.60 11.01 35.08
CA GLU A 836 -1.04 9.79 34.50
C GLU A 836 -1.09 9.92 32.95
N PRO A 837 0.01 9.65 32.23
CA PRO A 837 1.32 9.17 32.70
C PRO A 837 2.23 10.29 33.26
N ALA A 838 3.26 9.89 34.00
CA ALA A 838 4.18 10.80 34.69
C ALA A 838 4.90 11.82 33.78
N TYR A 839 5.02 11.56 32.48
CA TYR A 839 5.64 12.50 31.52
C TYR A 839 4.75 13.71 31.16
N LEU A 840 3.53 13.80 31.68
CA LEU A 840 2.64 14.96 31.45
C LEU A 840 3.08 16.22 32.25
N GLY A 841 3.99 16.09 33.23
CA GLY A 841 4.42 17.20 34.06
C GLY A 841 4.79 18.46 33.27
N ASP A 842 5.63 18.33 32.25
CA ASP A 842 6.09 19.48 31.42
C ASP A 842 4.95 20.22 30.69
N VAL A 843 3.89 19.53 30.26
CA VAL A 843 2.74 20.16 29.60
C VAL A 843 1.80 20.79 30.62
N ILE A 844 1.70 20.21 31.82
CA ILE A 844 0.93 20.79 32.92
C ILE A 844 1.63 22.08 33.40
N ASP A 845 2.93 22.04 33.63
CA ASP A 845 3.75 23.20 33.98
C ASP A 845 3.66 24.33 32.95
N TYR A 846 3.52 24.00 31.68
CA TYR A 846 3.37 25.02 30.64
C TYR A 846 2.01 25.75 30.71
N TYR A 847 0.89 25.01 30.92
CA TYR A 847 -0.46 25.60 30.93
C TYR A 847 -0.96 26.00 32.31
N ALA A 848 -0.44 25.38 33.38
CA ALA A 848 -0.99 25.47 34.73
C ALA A 848 0.11 25.34 35.80
N ALA A 849 1.21 26.07 35.65
CA ALA A 849 2.33 26.06 36.61
C ALA A 849 1.93 26.46 38.05
N GLU A 850 0.78 27.13 38.23
CA GLU A 850 0.24 27.52 39.53
C GLU A 850 -0.47 26.38 40.27
N LEU A 851 -0.83 25.26 39.62
CA LEU A 851 -1.47 24.11 40.27
C LEU A 851 -0.43 23.23 40.97
N ASP A 852 -0.73 22.73 42.16
CA ASP A 852 0.02 21.64 42.78
C ASP A 852 -0.26 20.34 41.99
N SER A 853 0.63 20.03 41.07
CA SER A 853 0.51 18.90 40.17
C SER A 853 1.49 17.79 40.53
N ARG A 854 1.01 16.55 40.64
CA ARG A 854 1.81 15.40 41.06
C ARG A 854 1.50 14.16 40.21
N PRO A 855 2.50 13.29 39.95
CA PRO A 855 2.23 12.01 39.31
C PRO A 855 1.28 11.16 40.15
N LEU A 856 0.43 10.38 39.47
CA LEU A 856 -0.55 9.48 40.11
C LEU A 856 0.18 8.52 41.11
N GLY A 857 -0.37 8.37 42.30
CA GLY A 857 0.23 7.59 43.37
C GLY A 857 1.16 8.39 44.31
N SER A 858 1.31 9.70 44.09
CA SER A 858 1.95 10.60 45.08
C SER A 858 1.03 10.84 46.25
N SER A 859 1.63 11.21 47.43
CA SER A 859 0.88 11.58 48.63
C SER A 859 0.06 12.86 48.38
N ILE A 860 -1.21 12.83 48.77
CA ILE A 860 -2.10 13.98 48.73
C ILE A 860 -1.99 14.71 50.06
N PRO A 861 -1.88 16.05 50.11
CA PRO A 861 -1.92 16.82 51.35
C PRO A 861 -3.24 16.64 52.07
N ASP A 862 -3.21 16.59 53.40
CA ASP A 862 -4.42 16.41 54.23
C ASP A 862 -5.37 17.62 54.18
N ASP A 863 -4.84 18.78 53.76
CA ASP A 863 -5.55 20.06 53.62
C ASP A 863 -6.12 20.29 52.19
N ALA A 864 -5.88 19.35 51.26
CA ALA A 864 -6.38 19.49 49.88
C ALA A 864 -7.94 19.55 49.84
N SER A 865 -8.47 20.67 49.37
CA SER A 865 -9.91 20.91 49.26
C SER A 865 -10.55 20.11 48.16
N THR A 866 -9.93 19.97 47.03
CA THR A 866 -10.37 19.22 45.85
C THR A 866 -9.20 18.42 45.27
N VAL A 867 -9.46 17.20 44.82
CA VAL A 867 -8.50 16.37 44.11
C VAL A 867 -8.95 16.14 42.70
N TRP A 868 -8.09 16.52 41.76
CA TRP A 868 -8.29 16.28 40.35
C TRP A 868 -7.44 15.12 39.89
N VAL A 869 -7.98 14.28 38.99
CA VAL A 869 -7.20 13.23 38.32
C VAL A 869 -7.29 13.46 36.82
N LEU A 870 -6.15 13.57 36.13
CA LEU A 870 -6.05 13.75 34.69
C LEU A 870 -5.34 12.55 34.06
N ALA A 871 -5.98 11.91 33.08
CA ALA A 871 -5.35 10.83 32.31
C ALA A 871 -5.65 10.94 30.82
N THR A 872 -4.73 10.45 30.00
CA THR A 872 -4.90 10.40 28.56
C THR A 872 -5.57 9.10 28.12
N GLU A 873 -6.47 9.13 27.10
CA GLU A 873 -7.24 7.96 26.67
C GLU A 873 -6.35 6.81 26.18
N ASN A 874 -5.24 7.09 25.50
CA ASN A 874 -4.30 6.06 25.04
C ASN A 874 -3.69 5.24 26.19
N VAL A 875 -3.57 5.82 27.35
CA VAL A 875 -3.07 5.17 28.56
C VAL A 875 -4.17 4.39 29.26
N LEU A 876 -5.40 4.90 29.20
CA LEU A 876 -6.59 4.20 29.71
C LEU A 876 -6.97 2.95 28.91
N ASP A 877 -6.57 2.87 27.64
CA ASP A 877 -6.72 1.67 26.82
C ASP A 877 -5.75 0.53 27.22
N GLU A 878 -4.68 0.82 28.00
CA GLU A 878 -3.78 -0.18 28.52
C GLU A 878 -4.34 -0.78 29.81
N GLN A 879 -4.63 -2.08 29.84
CA GLN A 879 -5.31 -2.77 30.94
C GLN A 879 -4.58 -2.60 32.30
N ALA A 880 -3.25 -2.57 32.32
CA ALA A 880 -2.46 -2.37 33.55
C ALA A 880 -2.58 -0.95 34.10
N THR A 881 -2.59 0.06 33.24
CA THR A 881 -2.65 1.48 33.64
C THR A 881 -4.09 1.91 33.93
N SER A 882 -5.06 1.41 33.17
CA SER A 882 -6.50 1.55 33.49
C SER A 882 -6.81 0.99 34.87
N GLY A 883 -6.22 -0.15 35.23
CA GLY A 883 -6.36 -0.75 36.56
C GLY A 883 -5.78 0.13 37.68
N ARG A 884 -4.61 0.77 37.47
CA ARG A 884 -4.01 1.69 38.47
C ARG A 884 -4.84 2.96 38.65
N VAL A 885 -5.24 3.59 37.56
CA VAL A 885 -6.10 4.79 37.59
C VAL A 885 -7.43 4.44 38.28
N GLY A 886 -8.04 3.31 37.91
CA GLY A 886 -9.29 2.84 38.51
C GLY A 886 -9.14 2.54 40.01
N ALA A 887 -8.04 1.96 40.46
CA ALA A 887 -7.79 1.69 41.88
C ALA A 887 -7.62 2.98 42.70
N VAL A 888 -6.89 3.97 42.18
CA VAL A 888 -6.75 5.28 42.84
C VAL A 888 -8.07 6.03 42.89
N LEU A 889 -8.83 6.01 41.79
CA LEU A 889 -10.16 6.63 41.77
C LEU A 889 -11.10 6.00 42.78
N ALA A 890 -11.12 4.66 42.88
CA ALA A 890 -11.98 3.95 43.85
C ALA A 890 -11.61 4.29 45.32
N ASP A 891 -10.32 4.38 45.63
CA ASP A 891 -9.85 4.79 46.97
C ASP A 891 -10.22 6.26 47.28
N LEU A 892 -10.12 7.13 46.30
CA LEU A 892 -10.51 8.53 46.45
C LEU A 892 -12.05 8.70 46.54
N GLU A 893 -12.84 7.95 45.81
CA GLU A 893 -14.32 7.97 45.87
C GLU A 893 -14.83 7.45 47.23
N GLU A 894 -14.14 6.44 47.80
CA GLU A 894 -14.49 5.95 49.13
C GLU A 894 -14.26 7.01 50.23
N THR A 895 -13.27 7.87 50.04
CA THR A 895 -12.87 8.87 51.05
C THR A 895 -13.49 10.25 50.83
N ARG A 896 -13.77 10.63 49.58
CA ARG A 896 -14.20 11.98 49.17
C ARG A 896 -15.55 12.08 48.51
N GLY A 897 -16.12 10.95 48.05
CA GLY A 897 -17.40 10.90 47.33
C GLY A 897 -17.23 10.67 45.81
N ASP A 898 -18.41 10.59 45.14
CA ASP A 898 -18.44 10.26 43.70
C ASP A 898 -17.70 11.29 42.82
N ALA A 899 -16.89 10.81 41.90
CA ALA A 899 -16.13 11.64 40.97
C ALA A 899 -17.02 12.22 39.84
N ALA A 900 -16.96 13.51 39.62
CA ALA A 900 -17.49 14.14 38.41
C ALA A 900 -16.49 14.01 37.23
N VAL A 901 -16.96 13.51 36.08
CA VAL A 901 -16.09 13.22 34.94
C VAL A 901 -16.30 14.22 33.81
N THR A 902 -15.24 14.94 33.46
CA THR A 902 -15.18 15.79 32.24
C THR A 902 -14.32 15.12 31.16
N ARG A 903 -14.90 14.98 29.96
CA ARG A 903 -14.18 14.42 28.82
C ARG A 903 -13.79 15.53 27.84
N ARG A 904 -12.54 15.51 27.43
CA ARG A 904 -11.96 16.35 26.35
C ARG A 904 -11.37 15.45 25.27
N PRO A 905 -11.07 15.95 24.07
CA PRO A 905 -10.40 15.14 23.06
C PRO A 905 -9.16 14.42 23.60
N ASN A 906 -9.23 13.08 23.65
CA ASN A 906 -8.22 12.14 24.14
C ASN A 906 -7.72 12.36 25.58
N ILE A 907 -8.50 13.08 26.44
CA ILE A 907 -8.18 13.36 27.84
C ILE A 907 -9.44 13.16 28.70
N ARG A 908 -9.29 12.49 29.86
CA ARG A 908 -10.30 12.48 30.91
C ARG A 908 -9.80 13.21 32.13
N VAL A 909 -10.72 13.95 32.75
CA VAL A 909 -10.49 14.66 34.01
C VAL A 909 -11.58 14.25 34.96
N TRP A 910 -11.20 13.78 36.14
CA TRP A 910 -12.07 13.48 37.27
C TRP A 910 -11.93 14.53 38.33
N GLU A 911 -13.00 15.02 38.87
CA GLU A 911 -13.07 15.97 39.96
C GLU A 911 -13.64 15.24 41.18
N LEU A 912 -12.93 15.29 42.30
CA LEU A 912 -13.31 14.72 43.60
C LEU A 912 -13.28 15.86 44.64
N PRO A 913 -14.44 16.19 45.25
CA PRO A 913 -14.56 17.28 46.20
C PRO A 913 -13.81 17.07 47.53
#